data_3a5ee830fbafb179d1936e73f76013de
#
_entry.id   3a5ee830fbafb179d1936e73f76013de
#
_cell.length_a   1.000
_cell.length_b   1.000
_cell.length_c   1.000
_cell.angle_alpha   90.00
_cell.angle_beta   90.00
_cell.angle_gamma   90.00
#
_symmetry.space_group_name_H-M   'P 1'
#
loop_
_entity.id
_entity.type
_entity.pdbx_description
1 polymer ?
#
loop_
_entity_poly.entity_id
_entity_poly.type
_entity_poly.pdbx_seq_one_letter_code
_entity_poly.pdbx_strand_id
1 'polypeptide(L)'
;MTADLVTAERFLTLLTDGDPITFQTFADRSDGRHLARILHGTLADHGNALQALNQAGAGVFLMVNAGDGLGRKSENVVRVRALFADLDGAPLDPVLVAQPEPHLIIESSPGRYHAYWLIKDCPLDRFTPLQAAIAVKFASDPKVKDLPRVMRLPGYWHQKAEPFQTRIQAENTVEPYTVAELEAGLGLPAAPTTLPAIPIAVSPAPTFAEATGTVPEGSRNSTLTSLAGTMRRRGMSPDAIDAALQQENAARCQSPLGATDVRRIAESISRYAPDAAASQPQHSRRDLAAMIDATDDFDELTGRLAELVSTCDLKETERHSLRKHIAKKSHVSVASLKEDAKLYEHVGATRDMDHLKAAREVIKSFGAGNLLDASGYLWRWRGDGVWRRINDREIKQKIHDVTANNELTAAVVNSVLDMVKTEAHQPSHRFDENPQTINCANGELDYQNGRWVLLPHEREHYRTAMLPVAYNPDAAAPRFEQFLREIFNDDLDAGDKAGVVLEALGYTFIPSCHLEKFFMLIGAGANGKSVLLHVIESLVGREHVCAVQPSQFENRFQRGHLQGRLANIITEIAEGAEIADAQLKSLVSGEMTTAEHKHKDPFDFLPYAKHWFGTNHLPHTRDFSDALFRRAIVITFNNKFEGANRDVHLLDKLKAELPGILNLALAGLQRLIENNAFTECASSADIARQWRMEADQVAQFVDESCETGLHCRAASADLFSRYRNWAEAAGVRRTLNRNNFTNRLKRLGFEPGRGTGGTRMIAGVQPQMGPGYGASTYDTARG
;
A
#
# COMPACT_ATOMS: atom_id res chain seq x y z
N MET A 1 -35.41 9.91 12.70
CA MET A 1 -34.28 10.55 13.44
C MET A 1 -33.98 11.87 12.71
N THR A 2 -34.18 13.01 13.40
CA THR A 2 -33.88 14.33 12.82
C THR A 2 -32.48 14.73 13.26
N ALA A 3 -31.67 15.27 12.35
CA ALA A 3 -30.35 15.81 12.69
C ALA A 3 -30.51 17.15 13.46
N ASP A 4 -29.60 17.42 14.37
CA ASP A 4 -29.47 18.72 15.04
C ASP A 4 -28.59 19.63 14.19
N LEU A 5 -29.22 20.38 13.29
CA LEU A 5 -28.54 21.29 12.39
C LEU A 5 -27.92 22.48 13.11
N VAL A 6 -28.43 22.86 14.31
CA VAL A 6 -27.86 23.95 15.10
C VAL A 6 -26.47 23.57 15.62
N THR A 7 -26.35 22.38 16.17
CA THR A 7 -25.04 21.82 16.58
C THR A 7 -24.07 21.68 15.41
N ALA A 8 -24.58 21.22 14.24
CA ALA A 8 -23.75 21.09 13.05
C ALA A 8 -23.23 22.46 12.54
N GLU A 9 -24.11 23.45 12.46
CA GLU A 9 -23.75 24.81 12.04
C GLU A 9 -22.75 25.46 13.01
N ARG A 10 -22.97 25.31 14.32
CA ARG A 10 -22.05 25.81 15.36
C ARG A 10 -20.63 25.23 15.19
N PHE A 11 -20.54 23.91 15.00
CA PHE A 11 -19.25 23.21 14.76
C PHE A 11 -18.56 23.75 13.50
N LEU A 12 -19.30 23.89 12.40
CA LEU A 12 -18.78 24.38 11.13
C LEU A 12 -18.30 25.84 11.23
N THR A 13 -19.05 26.68 11.90
CA THR A 13 -18.64 28.09 12.14
C THR A 13 -17.31 28.16 12.88
N LEU A 14 -17.12 27.32 13.92
CA LEU A 14 -15.87 27.27 14.68
C LEU A 14 -14.70 26.73 13.88
N LEU A 15 -14.93 25.68 13.06
CA LEU A 15 -13.87 25.01 12.31
C LEU A 15 -13.44 25.76 11.03
N THR A 16 -14.38 26.46 10.36
CA THR A 16 -14.16 26.87 8.96
C THR A 16 -14.24 28.40 8.75
N ASP A 17 -14.67 29.15 9.73
CA ASP A 17 -14.87 30.59 9.62
C ASP A 17 -15.74 31.01 8.40
N GLY A 18 -16.73 30.14 8.05
CA GLY A 18 -17.65 30.38 6.94
C GLY A 18 -17.17 29.91 5.55
N ASP A 19 -15.97 29.34 5.44
CA ASP A 19 -15.47 28.79 4.17
C ASP A 19 -16.31 27.60 3.68
N PRO A 20 -16.46 27.42 2.35
CA PRO A 20 -17.08 26.22 1.78
C PRO A 20 -16.43 24.92 2.26
N ILE A 21 -17.27 23.88 2.38
CA ILE A 21 -16.90 22.61 2.99
C ILE A 21 -17.04 21.48 1.96
N THR A 22 -16.19 20.47 2.08
CA THR A 22 -16.37 19.19 1.40
C THR A 22 -17.00 18.21 2.37
N PHE A 23 -18.28 17.92 2.19
CA PHE A 23 -18.99 16.87 2.91
C PHE A 23 -18.79 15.50 2.25
N GLN A 24 -18.79 14.47 3.06
CA GLN A 24 -18.73 13.08 2.61
C GLN A 24 -19.75 12.26 3.39
N THR A 25 -20.52 11.42 2.68
CA THR A 25 -21.36 10.43 3.33
C THR A 25 -20.87 9.02 3.05
N PHE A 26 -21.03 8.12 4.00
CA PHE A 26 -20.78 6.67 3.87
C PHE A 26 -21.90 5.93 4.55
N ALA A 27 -22.26 4.74 4.04
CA ALA A 27 -23.18 3.87 4.76
C ALA A 27 -22.59 3.47 6.11
N ASP A 28 -23.33 3.64 7.19
CA ASP A 28 -22.95 3.15 8.52
C ASP A 28 -23.15 1.62 8.65
N ARG A 29 -23.97 1.00 7.80
CA ARG A 29 -24.20 -0.45 7.70
C ARG A 29 -23.69 -0.98 6.36
N SER A 30 -23.38 -2.27 6.28
CA SER A 30 -22.56 -2.90 5.22
C SER A 30 -23.16 -2.95 3.80
N ASP A 31 -24.45 -2.66 3.61
CA ASP A 31 -25.20 -2.84 2.36
C ASP A 31 -25.54 -1.55 1.58
N GLY A 32 -25.06 -0.42 2.04
CA GLY A 32 -25.47 0.91 1.56
C GLY A 32 -24.49 1.66 0.65
N ARG A 33 -23.76 1.03 -0.28
CA ARG A 33 -22.81 1.73 -1.18
C ARG A 33 -23.45 2.89 -1.96
N HIS A 34 -24.73 2.84 -2.24
CA HIS A 34 -25.51 3.88 -2.90
C HIS A 34 -25.68 5.16 -2.06
N LEU A 35 -25.36 5.13 -0.76
CA LEU A 35 -25.43 6.27 0.16
C LEU A 35 -24.14 7.11 0.19
N ALA A 36 -23.06 6.67 -0.47
CA ALA A 36 -21.82 7.43 -0.52
C ALA A 36 -21.95 8.61 -1.49
N ARG A 37 -21.72 9.85 -0.99
CA ARG A 37 -21.75 11.09 -1.75
C ARG A 37 -20.62 12.00 -1.32
N ILE A 38 -20.11 12.81 -2.24
CA ILE A 38 -19.27 13.96 -1.97
C ILE A 38 -20.07 15.19 -2.38
N LEU A 39 -20.18 16.17 -1.51
CA LEU A 39 -20.91 17.42 -1.73
C LEU A 39 -20.00 18.59 -1.32
N HIS A 40 -19.95 19.62 -2.16
CA HIS A 40 -19.13 20.82 -1.92
C HIS A 40 -20.03 22.03 -1.78
N GLY A 41 -19.87 22.82 -0.72
CA GLY A 41 -20.68 23.99 -0.45
C GLY A 41 -20.88 24.22 1.04
N THR A 42 -21.97 24.91 1.41
CA THR A 42 -22.32 25.19 2.80
C THR A 42 -23.35 24.19 3.35
N LEU A 43 -23.55 24.21 4.67
CA LEU A 43 -24.65 23.46 5.29
C LEU A 43 -26.02 23.96 4.83
N ALA A 44 -26.15 25.22 4.52
CA ALA A 44 -27.40 25.79 3.97
C ALA A 44 -27.74 25.18 2.60
N ASP A 45 -26.74 24.92 1.75
CA ASP A 45 -26.93 24.30 0.42
C ASP A 45 -27.30 22.85 0.51
N HIS A 46 -26.71 22.10 1.45
CA HIS A 46 -26.74 20.63 1.46
C HIS A 46 -27.41 20.00 2.69
N GLY A 47 -27.80 20.80 3.70
CA GLY A 47 -28.32 20.27 4.98
C GLY A 47 -29.51 19.33 4.82
N ASN A 48 -30.47 19.66 3.94
CA ASN A 48 -31.63 18.80 3.66
C ASN A 48 -31.22 17.47 3.00
N ALA A 49 -30.28 17.50 2.06
CA ALA A 49 -29.78 16.31 1.39
C ALA A 49 -28.98 15.41 2.35
N LEU A 50 -28.13 16.01 3.19
CA LEU A 50 -27.36 15.31 4.21
C LEU A 50 -28.29 14.68 5.28
N GLN A 51 -29.36 15.39 5.68
CA GLN A 51 -30.35 14.87 6.61
C GLN A 51 -31.10 13.68 6.02
N ALA A 52 -31.52 13.76 4.75
CA ALA A 52 -32.19 12.65 4.06
C ALA A 52 -31.27 11.41 3.95
N LEU A 53 -29.99 11.61 3.61
CA LEU A 53 -28.99 10.53 3.55
C LEU A 53 -28.73 9.92 4.96
N ASN A 54 -28.67 10.76 5.99
CA ASN A 54 -28.50 10.27 7.36
C ASN A 54 -29.72 9.48 7.84
N GLN A 55 -30.95 9.91 7.51
CA GLN A 55 -32.17 9.16 7.79
C GLN A 55 -32.22 7.81 7.04
N ALA A 56 -31.63 7.75 5.85
CA ALA A 56 -31.48 6.51 5.07
C ALA A 56 -30.36 5.58 5.57
N GLY A 57 -29.64 5.95 6.63
CA GLY A 57 -28.61 5.14 7.26
C GLY A 57 -27.16 5.50 6.88
N ALA A 58 -26.93 6.67 6.27
CA ALA A 58 -25.59 7.18 6.04
C ALA A 58 -25.02 7.90 7.27
N GLY A 59 -23.74 7.69 7.58
CA GLY A 59 -22.98 8.61 8.43
C GLY A 59 -22.58 9.85 7.63
N VAL A 60 -22.62 11.01 8.26
CA VAL A 60 -22.24 12.30 7.66
C VAL A 60 -20.89 12.74 8.19
N PHE A 61 -19.99 13.08 7.29
CA PHE A 61 -18.61 13.48 7.56
C PHE A 61 -18.28 14.78 6.82
N LEU A 62 -17.23 15.46 7.27
CA LEU A 62 -16.66 16.60 6.56
C LEU A 62 -15.15 16.43 6.42
N MET A 63 -14.56 16.99 5.38
CA MET A 63 -13.10 17.12 5.26
C MET A 63 -12.64 18.23 6.20
N VAL A 64 -11.76 17.90 7.16
CA VAL A 64 -11.33 18.84 8.21
C VAL A 64 -10.57 20.01 7.61
N ASN A 65 -9.62 19.75 6.73
CA ASN A 65 -8.81 20.77 6.07
C ASN A 65 -9.58 21.43 4.92
N ALA A 66 -9.21 22.66 4.57
CA ALA A 66 -9.85 23.42 3.50
C ALA A 66 -9.54 22.78 2.14
N GLY A 67 -10.58 22.60 1.32
CA GLY A 67 -10.46 22.08 -0.04
C GLY A 67 -10.76 23.15 -1.09
N ASP A 68 -10.41 22.85 -2.36
CA ASP A 68 -10.68 23.68 -3.54
C ASP A 68 -12.11 23.53 -4.09
N GLY A 69 -12.93 22.67 -3.50
CA GLY A 69 -14.31 22.39 -3.96
C GLY A 69 -14.39 21.48 -5.20
N LEU A 70 -13.28 20.95 -5.72
CA LEU A 70 -13.24 20.14 -6.93
C LEU A 70 -13.15 18.63 -6.62
N GLY A 71 -12.78 18.27 -5.40
CA GLY A 71 -12.63 16.89 -5.02
C GLY A 71 -12.24 16.66 -3.56
N ARG A 72 -11.82 15.43 -3.24
CA ARG A 72 -11.43 14.98 -1.90
C ARG A 72 -10.14 14.16 -1.92
N LYS A 73 -9.16 14.58 -2.70
CA LYS A 73 -7.82 14.00 -2.70
C LYS A 73 -6.83 14.98 -2.04
N SER A 74 -5.59 14.54 -1.77
CA SER A 74 -4.56 15.40 -1.18
C SER A 74 -4.27 16.63 -2.04
N GLU A 75 -4.35 16.53 -3.35
CA GLU A 75 -4.18 17.60 -4.32
C GLU A 75 -5.31 18.67 -4.24
N ASN A 76 -6.47 18.31 -3.69
CA ASN A 76 -7.60 19.22 -3.52
C ASN A 76 -7.56 19.96 -2.17
N VAL A 77 -6.58 19.71 -1.30
CA VAL A 77 -6.45 20.41 -0.02
C VAL A 77 -5.59 21.65 -0.22
N VAL A 78 -6.14 22.81 0.11
CA VAL A 78 -5.49 24.12 -0.10
C VAL A 78 -4.95 24.74 1.18
N ARG A 79 -5.47 24.37 2.36
CA ARG A 79 -5.04 24.90 3.65
C ARG A 79 -5.33 23.92 4.78
N VAL A 80 -4.42 23.82 5.74
CA VAL A 80 -4.63 23.12 7.01
C VAL A 80 -5.45 24.01 7.94
N ARG A 81 -6.57 23.47 8.45
CA ARG A 81 -7.43 24.17 9.42
C ARG A 81 -7.17 23.71 10.86
N ALA A 82 -6.86 22.43 11.04
CA ALA A 82 -6.66 21.86 12.37
C ALA A 82 -5.70 20.66 12.36
N LEU A 83 -5.03 20.46 13.47
CA LEU A 83 -4.52 19.14 13.87
C LEU A 83 -5.58 18.48 14.76
N PHE A 84 -5.70 17.16 14.72
CA PHE A 84 -6.79 16.48 15.43
C PHE A 84 -6.42 15.06 15.88
N ALA A 85 -7.04 14.61 16.97
CA ALA A 85 -6.91 13.27 17.49
C ALA A 85 -8.24 12.52 17.35
N ASP A 86 -8.19 11.29 16.83
CA ASP A 86 -9.31 10.33 16.79
C ASP A 86 -9.11 9.31 17.91
N LEU A 87 -9.81 9.53 19.05
CA LEU A 87 -9.71 8.71 20.25
C LEU A 87 -10.66 7.51 20.17
N ASP A 88 -10.43 6.63 19.18
CA ASP A 88 -11.23 5.42 18.99
C ASP A 88 -10.83 4.34 20.01
N GLY A 89 -11.22 4.55 21.28
CA GLY A 89 -10.90 3.70 22.44
C GLY A 89 -9.72 4.19 23.29
N ALA A 90 -9.02 5.26 22.90
CA ALA A 90 -8.04 5.91 23.75
C ALA A 90 -8.72 6.79 24.83
N PRO A 91 -8.10 6.96 26.03
CA PRO A 91 -8.68 7.76 27.11
C PRO A 91 -8.74 9.25 26.74
N LEU A 92 -9.81 9.94 27.16
CA LEU A 92 -9.99 11.37 26.93
C LEU A 92 -9.15 12.25 27.89
N ASP A 93 -8.86 11.76 29.10
CA ASP A 93 -8.20 12.53 30.16
C ASP A 93 -6.88 13.19 29.72
N PRO A 94 -5.97 12.56 28.95
CA PRO A 94 -4.77 13.21 28.48
C PRO A 94 -5.02 14.43 27.58
N VAL A 95 -6.15 14.45 26.84
CA VAL A 95 -6.57 15.55 25.98
C VAL A 95 -7.13 16.70 26.80
N LEU A 96 -7.91 16.40 27.84
CA LEU A 96 -8.53 17.42 28.72
C LEU A 96 -7.49 18.22 29.53
N VAL A 97 -6.33 17.64 29.80
CA VAL A 97 -5.25 18.31 30.55
C VAL A 97 -4.14 18.85 29.63
N ALA A 98 -4.29 18.70 28.32
CA ALA A 98 -3.30 19.16 27.35
C ALA A 98 -3.17 20.69 27.35
N GLN A 99 -1.93 21.16 27.21
CA GLN A 99 -1.65 22.58 26.97
C GLN A 99 -0.78 22.71 25.71
N PRO A 100 -1.24 23.46 24.73
CA PRO A 100 -2.50 24.23 24.68
C PRO A 100 -3.75 23.34 24.56
N GLU A 101 -4.86 23.81 25.09
CA GLU A 101 -6.14 23.10 25.09
C GLU A 101 -6.71 22.94 23.68
N PRO A 102 -7.42 21.84 23.36
CA PRO A 102 -8.12 21.73 22.09
C PRO A 102 -9.24 22.75 21.97
N HIS A 103 -9.51 23.24 20.78
CA HIS A 103 -10.63 24.15 20.51
C HIS A 103 -11.97 23.45 20.53
N LEU A 104 -12.00 22.18 20.10
CA LEU A 104 -13.23 21.40 19.99
C LEU A 104 -12.98 19.96 20.44
N ILE A 105 -13.92 19.42 21.23
CA ILE A 105 -13.98 18.00 21.54
C ILE A 105 -15.38 17.50 21.16
N ILE A 106 -15.44 16.50 20.30
CA ILE A 106 -16.67 15.91 19.77
C ILE A 106 -16.82 14.49 20.28
N GLU A 107 -17.98 14.12 20.82
CA GLU A 107 -18.33 12.73 21.07
C GLU A 107 -18.98 12.16 19.81
N SER A 108 -18.23 11.29 19.11
CA SER A 108 -18.62 10.68 17.82
C SER A 108 -19.44 9.41 17.96
N SER A 109 -19.32 8.74 19.10
CA SER A 109 -20.15 7.62 19.57
C SER A 109 -19.91 7.46 21.08
N PRO A 110 -20.72 6.69 21.82
CA PRO A 110 -20.60 6.59 23.27
C PRO A 110 -19.15 6.25 23.71
N GLY A 111 -18.52 7.18 24.45
CA GLY A 111 -17.15 7.04 24.96
C GLY A 111 -16.04 7.14 23.91
N ARG A 112 -16.31 7.64 22.70
CA ARG A 112 -15.33 7.86 21.64
C ARG A 112 -15.34 9.32 21.22
N TYR A 113 -14.15 9.92 21.13
CA TYR A 113 -14.00 11.36 20.99
C TYR A 113 -13.07 11.74 19.84
N HIS A 114 -13.33 12.90 19.25
CA HIS A 114 -12.42 13.61 18.36
C HIS A 114 -12.04 14.93 19.02
N ALA A 115 -10.76 15.25 19.06
CA ALA A 115 -10.27 16.54 19.58
C ALA A 115 -9.57 17.33 18.47
N TYR A 116 -9.79 18.66 18.39
CA TYR A 116 -9.28 19.51 17.33
C TYR A 116 -8.51 20.69 17.92
N TRP A 117 -7.30 20.93 17.43
CA TRP A 117 -6.51 22.14 17.64
C TRP A 117 -6.50 22.94 16.35
N LEU A 118 -7.24 24.06 16.29
CA LEU A 118 -7.26 24.95 15.12
C LEU A 118 -5.89 25.58 14.95
N ILE A 119 -5.44 25.69 13.70
CA ILE A 119 -4.09 26.16 13.37
C ILE A 119 -4.14 27.12 12.19
N LYS A 120 -3.34 28.22 12.28
CA LYS A 120 -3.38 29.31 11.29
C LYS A 120 -2.24 29.34 10.30
N ASP A 121 -1.12 28.64 10.55
CA ASP A 121 0.13 28.78 9.80
C ASP A 121 0.80 27.45 9.41
N CYS A 122 0.06 26.33 9.40
CA CYS A 122 0.60 25.02 9.08
C CYS A 122 0.74 24.80 7.56
N PRO A 123 1.98 24.68 7.04
CA PRO A 123 2.19 24.29 5.64
C PRO A 123 1.68 22.86 5.37
N LEU A 124 1.22 22.61 4.16
CA LEU A 124 0.64 21.31 3.79
C LEU A 124 1.59 20.12 3.97
N ASP A 125 2.87 20.29 3.72
CA ASP A 125 3.92 19.30 3.88
C ASP A 125 4.26 19.02 5.35
N ARG A 126 3.98 19.95 6.27
CA ARG A 126 4.17 19.78 7.72
C ARG A 126 3.01 19.05 8.40
N PHE A 127 1.83 18.99 7.78
CA PHE A 127 0.64 18.39 8.37
C PHE A 127 0.84 16.93 8.75
N THR A 128 1.30 16.08 7.81
CA THR A 128 1.41 14.63 8.04
C THR A 128 2.36 14.26 9.19
N PRO A 129 3.58 14.85 9.31
CA PRO A 129 4.44 14.58 10.45
C PRO A 129 3.88 15.11 11.78
N LEU A 130 3.27 16.29 11.81
CA LEU A 130 2.64 16.84 13.03
C LEU A 130 1.44 15.99 13.45
N GLN A 131 0.59 15.60 12.51
CA GLN A 131 -0.56 14.74 12.77
C GLN A 131 -0.15 13.35 13.28
N ALA A 132 0.95 12.79 12.77
CA ALA A 132 1.51 11.54 13.28
C ALA A 132 2.02 11.69 14.74
N ALA A 133 2.62 12.84 15.07
CA ALA A 133 3.09 13.12 16.42
C ALA A 133 1.92 13.30 17.42
N ILE A 134 0.82 13.93 16.99
CA ILE A 134 -0.44 14.02 17.77
C ILE A 134 -0.98 12.61 18.04
N ALA A 135 -0.99 11.74 17.03
CA ALA A 135 -1.48 10.37 17.19
C ALA A 135 -0.66 9.57 18.21
N VAL A 136 0.65 9.73 18.21
CA VAL A 136 1.54 9.09 19.20
C VAL A 136 1.31 9.66 20.59
N LYS A 137 1.23 11.00 20.72
CA LYS A 137 1.09 11.68 22.01
C LYS A 137 -0.19 11.28 22.76
N PHE A 138 -1.30 11.19 22.04
CA PHE A 138 -2.61 10.90 22.65
C PHE A 138 -3.06 9.45 22.44
N ALA A 139 -2.16 8.55 21.99
CA ALA A 139 -2.46 7.14 21.65
C ALA A 139 -3.70 7.00 20.76
N SER A 140 -3.93 7.99 19.86
CA SER A 140 -5.04 8.02 18.93
C SER A 140 -4.75 7.20 17.66
N ASP A 141 -5.74 7.01 16.76
CA ASP A 141 -5.57 6.18 15.56
C ASP A 141 -4.42 6.69 14.68
N PRO A 142 -3.30 5.94 14.53
CA PRO A 142 -2.14 6.34 13.75
C PRO A 142 -2.39 6.39 12.23
N LYS A 143 -3.55 5.90 11.76
CA LYS A 143 -3.99 5.97 10.36
C LYS A 143 -4.58 7.33 10.01
N VAL A 144 -4.94 8.14 11.00
CA VAL A 144 -5.56 9.46 10.84
C VAL A 144 -4.48 10.52 10.65
N LYS A 145 -3.80 10.52 9.49
CA LYS A 145 -2.67 11.42 9.16
C LYS A 145 -2.63 11.94 7.72
N ASP A 146 -3.67 11.71 6.95
CA ASP A 146 -3.80 12.17 5.56
C ASP A 146 -4.49 13.54 5.49
N LEU A 147 -4.01 14.42 4.60
CA LEU A 147 -4.53 15.77 4.41
C LEU A 147 -6.04 15.83 4.14
N PRO A 148 -6.64 14.98 3.26
CA PRO A 148 -8.06 15.02 2.97
C PRO A 148 -8.90 14.20 3.96
N ARG A 149 -8.45 14.06 5.21
CA ARG A 149 -9.17 13.29 6.23
C ARG A 149 -10.55 13.85 6.47
N VAL A 150 -11.52 12.95 6.51
CA VAL A 150 -12.89 13.27 6.92
C VAL A 150 -13.17 12.76 8.32
N MET A 151 -13.85 13.59 9.09
CA MET A 151 -14.29 13.30 10.46
C MET A 151 -15.80 13.48 10.55
N ARG A 152 -16.47 12.81 11.50
CA ARG A 152 -17.91 12.90 11.66
C ARG A 152 -18.36 14.32 11.98
N LEU A 153 -19.41 14.77 11.29
CA LEU A 153 -20.06 16.05 11.56
C LEU A 153 -20.98 15.89 12.78
N PRO A 154 -20.78 16.65 13.87
CA PRO A 154 -21.69 16.63 15.02
C PRO A 154 -23.09 17.11 14.64
N GLY A 155 -24.08 16.66 15.44
CA GLY A 155 -25.50 16.89 15.19
C GLY A 155 -26.17 15.81 14.34
N TYR A 156 -25.41 15.01 13.59
CA TYR A 156 -25.94 13.89 12.80
C TYR A 156 -25.88 12.56 13.56
N TRP A 157 -26.67 11.60 13.13
CA TRP A 157 -26.77 10.28 13.77
C TRP A 157 -25.66 9.34 13.27
N HIS A 158 -24.95 8.74 14.22
CA HIS A 158 -24.07 7.61 14.01
C HIS A 158 -24.86 6.30 14.18
N GLN A 159 -24.92 5.48 13.14
CA GLN A 159 -25.85 4.35 13.07
C GLN A 159 -25.17 2.97 12.88
N LYS A 160 -23.87 2.84 13.17
CA LYS A 160 -23.14 1.56 13.06
C LYS A 160 -23.60 0.53 14.09
N ALA A 161 -24.00 0.98 15.27
CA ALA A 161 -24.55 0.18 16.36
C ALA A 161 -25.89 0.76 16.79
N GLU A 162 -26.14 0.90 18.09
CA GLU A 162 -27.28 1.70 18.57
C GLU A 162 -27.13 3.14 18.08
N PRO A 163 -28.19 3.73 17.53
CA PRO A 163 -28.14 5.08 17.02
C PRO A 163 -27.72 6.09 18.09
N PHE A 164 -26.66 6.82 17.83
CA PHE A 164 -26.12 7.85 18.72
C PHE A 164 -26.05 9.18 17.97
N GLN A 165 -26.61 10.25 18.53
CA GLN A 165 -26.47 11.58 17.94
C GLN A 165 -25.14 12.19 18.38
N THR A 166 -24.26 12.42 17.41
CA THR A 166 -22.93 13.03 17.64
C THR A 166 -23.06 14.44 18.16
N ARG A 167 -22.23 14.83 19.13
CA ARG A 167 -22.40 16.10 19.85
C ARG A 167 -21.08 16.79 20.18
N ILE A 168 -21.12 18.10 20.37
CA ILE A 168 -20.00 18.86 20.91
C ILE A 168 -19.95 18.60 22.42
N GLN A 169 -18.83 18.03 22.91
CA GLN A 169 -18.60 17.74 24.32
C GLN A 169 -17.96 18.94 25.03
N ALA A 170 -17.03 19.60 24.37
CA ALA A 170 -16.37 20.82 24.85
C ALA A 170 -15.97 21.72 23.69
N GLU A 171 -15.96 23.02 23.92
CA GLU A 171 -15.48 24.03 22.99
C GLU A 171 -14.69 25.12 23.72
N ASN A 172 -13.67 25.63 23.05
CA ASN A 172 -12.83 26.72 23.52
C ASN A 172 -12.72 27.77 22.41
N THR A 173 -12.90 29.04 22.74
CA THR A 173 -12.92 30.19 21.81
C THR A 173 -11.58 30.92 21.75
N VAL A 174 -10.48 30.23 22.06
CA VAL A 174 -9.13 30.78 21.91
C VAL A 174 -8.80 30.93 20.42
N GLU A 175 -7.99 31.94 20.07
CA GLU A 175 -7.49 32.11 18.70
C GLU A 175 -6.74 30.89 18.20
N PRO A 176 -6.83 30.53 16.88
CA PRO A 176 -6.09 29.41 16.31
C PRO A 176 -4.61 29.49 16.58
N TYR A 177 -4.01 28.39 17.00
CA TYR A 177 -2.59 28.30 17.35
C TYR A 177 -1.67 28.38 16.13
N THR A 178 -0.42 28.74 16.37
CA THR A 178 0.66 28.53 15.41
C THR A 178 1.24 27.12 15.55
N VAL A 179 1.95 26.64 14.52
CA VAL A 179 2.71 25.39 14.58
C VAL A 179 3.67 25.41 15.75
N ALA A 180 4.40 26.52 15.97
CA ALA A 180 5.38 26.67 17.04
C ALA A 180 4.76 26.55 18.44
N GLU A 181 3.56 27.14 18.65
CA GLU A 181 2.84 27.02 19.92
C GLU A 181 2.39 25.59 20.20
N LEU A 182 1.92 24.86 19.20
CA LEU A 182 1.53 23.45 19.34
C LEU A 182 2.76 22.53 19.54
N GLU A 183 3.86 22.77 18.81
CA GLU A 183 5.09 21.99 18.99
C GLU A 183 5.66 22.20 20.40
N ALA A 184 5.77 23.44 20.87
CA ALA A 184 6.30 23.74 22.19
C ALA A 184 5.38 23.24 23.32
N GLY A 185 4.08 23.54 23.24
CA GLY A 185 3.14 23.22 24.31
C GLY A 185 2.79 21.75 24.39
N LEU A 186 2.55 21.08 23.25
CA LEU A 186 2.29 19.65 23.22
C LEU A 186 3.56 18.80 23.24
N GLY A 187 4.77 19.40 23.20
CA GLY A 187 6.03 18.66 23.16
C GLY A 187 6.16 17.79 21.91
N LEU A 188 5.66 18.30 20.77
CA LEU A 188 5.81 17.57 19.52
C LEU A 188 7.23 17.72 18.98
N PRO A 189 7.77 16.73 18.24
CA PRO A 189 9.12 16.82 17.71
C PRO A 189 9.21 17.98 16.71
N ALA A 190 10.09 18.94 17.00
CA ALA A 190 10.48 19.97 16.04
C ALA A 190 11.07 19.30 14.80
N ALA A 191 10.91 19.93 13.64
CA ALA A 191 11.46 19.39 12.39
C ALA A 191 12.96 19.07 12.58
N PRO A 192 13.46 17.87 12.17
CA PRO A 192 14.88 17.61 12.16
C PRO A 192 15.56 18.65 11.28
N THR A 193 16.57 19.31 11.84
CA THR A 193 17.41 20.27 11.12
C THR A 193 18.31 19.50 10.15
N THR A 194 17.75 18.94 9.11
CA THR A 194 18.48 18.54 7.92
C THR A 194 18.57 19.77 7.04
N LEU A 195 19.78 20.20 6.76
CA LEU A 195 20.03 21.23 5.73
C LEU A 195 19.22 20.88 4.49
N PRO A 196 18.28 21.73 4.06
CA PRO A 196 17.44 21.39 2.93
C PRO A 196 18.21 21.56 1.63
N ALA A 197 18.14 20.56 0.78
CA ALA A 197 18.15 20.84 -0.64
C ALA A 197 16.96 21.77 -0.92
N ILE A 198 17.24 22.99 -1.35
CA ILE A 198 16.27 24.08 -1.50
C ILE A 198 15.26 23.71 -2.59
N PRO A 199 13.97 23.52 -2.29
CA PRO A 199 12.97 23.61 -3.33
C PRO A 199 12.77 25.10 -3.63
N ILE A 200 12.93 25.47 -4.87
CA ILE A 200 12.61 26.81 -5.37
C ILE A 200 11.09 26.98 -5.28
N ALA A 201 10.62 27.58 -4.18
CA ALA A 201 9.28 28.11 -4.13
C ALA A 201 9.25 29.37 -5.04
N VAL A 202 8.49 29.28 -6.11
CA VAL A 202 8.15 30.46 -6.91
C VAL A 202 7.17 31.27 -6.09
N SER A 203 7.68 32.19 -5.28
CA SER A 203 6.88 33.30 -4.76
C SER A 203 6.68 34.31 -5.90
N PRO A 204 5.46 34.87 -6.04
CA PRO A 204 5.26 35.96 -6.99
C PRO A 204 6.22 37.10 -6.66
N ALA A 205 6.86 37.63 -7.69
CA ALA A 205 7.83 38.70 -7.55
C ALA A 205 7.21 39.88 -6.77
N PRO A 206 7.85 40.38 -5.71
CA PRO A 206 7.42 41.63 -5.10
C PRO A 206 7.55 42.73 -6.16
N THR A 207 6.45 43.37 -6.47
CA THR A 207 6.42 44.65 -7.17
C THR A 207 7.33 45.60 -6.42
N PHE A 208 8.21 46.30 -7.15
CA PHE A 208 9.04 47.35 -6.63
C PHE A 208 8.14 48.49 -6.08
N ALA A 209 7.68 48.33 -4.83
CA ALA A 209 7.24 49.44 -4.03
C ALA A 209 8.47 49.87 -3.23
N GLU A 210 8.77 51.15 -3.28
CA GLU A 210 9.88 51.83 -2.65
C GLU A 210 10.14 51.33 -1.23
N ALA A 211 11.11 50.44 -1.07
CA ALA A 211 11.56 49.99 0.23
C ALA A 211 12.51 51.05 0.84
N THR A 212 11.93 52.05 1.50
CA THR A 212 12.63 53.10 2.23
C THR A 212 12.99 52.70 3.66
N GLY A 213 13.35 51.45 3.94
CA GLY A 213 13.67 50.94 5.28
C GLY A 213 15.11 50.44 5.43
N THR A 214 15.74 50.69 6.61
CA THR A 214 17.00 50.07 7.02
C THR A 214 16.86 48.56 7.23
N VAL A 215 17.85 47.80 6.77
CA VAL A 215 17.88 46.35 6.91
C VAL A 215 18.51 45.95 8.24
N PRO A 216 17.80 45.29 9.17
CA PRO A 216 18.32 44.94 10.49
C PRO A 216 19.37 43.81 10.44
N GLU A 217 20.20 43.71 11.49
CA GLU A 217 21.39 42.88 11.54
C GLU A 217 21.15 41.37 11.23
N GLY A 218 20.02 40.79 11.62
CA GLY A 218 19.70 39.37 11.37
C GLY A 218 19.20 39.04 9.95
N SER A 219 18.82 40.05 9.11
CA SER A 219 18.22 39.86 7.77
C SER A 219 19.08 40.35 6.61
N ARG A 220 20.28 40.88 6.87
CA ARG A 220 21.18 41.45 5.87
C ARG A 220 21.54 40.49 4.75
N ASN A 221 21.98 39.27 5.12
CA ASN A 221 22.42 38.26 4.16
C ASN A 221 21.25 37.79 3.27
N SER A 222 20.09 37.49 3.83
CA SER A 222 18.91 37.09 3.07
C SER A 222 18.40 38.18 2.13
N THR A 223 18.42 39.43 2.57
CA THR A 223 17.98 40.59 1.73
C THR A 223 18.93 40.82 0.57
N LEU A 224 20.25 40.84 0.79
CA LEU A 224 21.25 41.00 -0.28
C LEU A 224 21.25 39.82 -1.24
N THR A 225 21.04 38.59 -0.75
CA THR A 225 20.93 37.39 -1.60
C THR A 225 19.69 37.44 -2.49
N SER A 226 18.54 37.87 -1.97
CA SER A 226 17.31 38.05 -2.73
C SER A 226 17.47 39.13 -3.84
N LEU A 227 18.11 40.23 -3.49
CA LEU A 227 18.41 41.32 -4.43
C LEU A 227 19.36 40.84 -5.54
N ALA A 228 20.44 40.13 -5.20
CA ALA A 228 21.36 39.51 -6.15
C ALA A 228 20.66 38.55 -7.12
N GLY A 229 19.77 37.70 -6.61
CA GLY A 229 18.97 36.78 -7.42
C GLY A 229 18.08 37.50 -8.43
N THR A 230 17.48 38.63 -8.04
CA THR A 230 16.67 39.46 -8.95
C THR A 230 17.52 40.13 -10.04
N MET A 231 18.69 40.64 -9.70
CA MET A 231 19.63 41.25 -10.63
C MET A 231 20.17 40.20 -11.62
N ARG A 232 20.49 38.99 -11.17
CA ARG A 232 20.99 37.90 -12.03
C ARG A 232 19.94 37.42 -13.02
N ARG A 233 18.71 37.24 -12.59
CA ARG A 233 17.58 36.91 -13.50
C ARG A 233 17.38 37.93 -14.60
N ARG A 234 17.67 39.22 -14.34
CA ARG A 234 17.63 40.29 -15.32
C ARG A 234 18.87 40.39 -16.20
N GLY A 235 19.76 39.40 -16.11
CA GLY A 235 20.94 39.31 -17.00
C GLY A 235 22.15 40.15 -16.58
N MET A 236 22.17 40.72 -15.36
CA MET A 236 23.32 41.49 -14.88
C MET A 236 24.54 40.58 -14.69
N SER A 237 25.74 41.12 -15.05
CA SER A 237 27.00 40.41 -14.85
C SER A 237 27.35 40.26 -13.37
N PRO A 238 28.14 39.26 -12.98
CA PRO A 238 28.57 39.08 -11.58
C PRO A 238 29.22 40.32 -10.97
N ASP A 239 30.07 41.02 -11.74
CA ASP A 239 30.73 42.24 -11.26
C ASP A 239 29.75 43.41 -11.07
N ALA A 240 28.74 43.52 -11.93
CA ALA A 240 27.68 44.52 -11.79
C ALA A 240 26.79 44.23 -10.58
N ILE A 241 26.52 42.97 -10.28
CA ILE A 241 25.79 42.53 -9.09
C ILE A 241 26.61 42.84 -7.85
N ASP A 242 27.90 42.51 -7.79
CA ASP A 242 28.78 42.80 -6.67
C ASP A 242 28.80 44.31 -6.36
N ALA A 243 29.02 45.13 -7.38
CA ALA A 243 29.03 46.59 -7.22
C ALA A 243 27.70 47.15 -6.66
N ALA A 244 26.57 46.68 -7.19
CA ALA A 244 25.25 47.11 -6.74
C ALA A 244 24.98 46.64 -5.29
N LEU A 245 25.35 45.42 -4.94
CA LEU A 245 25.19 44.89 -3.57
C LEU A 245 26.08 45.59 -2.55
N GLN A 246 27.32 45.99 -2.90
CA GLN A 246 28.22 46.77 -2.05
C GLN A 246 27.59 48.12 -1.71
N GLN A 247 26.97 48.80 -2.71
CA GLN A 247 26.28 50.05 -2.51
C GLN A 247 25.06 49.93 -1.64
N GLU A 248 24.22 48.91 -1.89
CA GLU A 248 23.01 48.64 -1.05
C GLU A 248 23.38 48.27 0.40
N ASN A 249 24.41 47.45 0.57
CA ASN A 249 24.93 47.06 1.89
C ASN A 249 25.40 48.28 2.70
N ALA A 250 26.14 49.19 2.07
CA ALA A 250 26.61 50.40 2.72
C ALA A 250 25.50 51.40 3.03
N ALA A 251 24.49 51.50 2.14
CA ALA A 251 23.41 52.48 2.27
C ALA A 251 22.28 52.08 3.21
N ARG A 252 21.97 50.79 3.30
CA ARG A 252 20.73 50.31 3.95
C ARG A 252 20.94 49.29 5.06
N CYS A 253 22.06 48.62 5.18
CA CYS A 253 22.25 47.64 6.24
C CYS A 253 22.71 48.30 7.56
N GLN A 254 22.01 47.97 8.68
CA GLN A 254 22.51 48.28 10.00
C GLN A 254 23.75 47.44 10.23
N SER A 255 24.90 48.04 10.55
CA SER A 255 26.21 47.35 10.58
C SER A 255 26.52 46.58 9.29
N PRO A 256 26.96 47.23 8.19
CA PRO A 256 27.19 46.60 6.88
C PRO A 256 28.06 45.37 6.97
N LEU A 257 27.75 44.37 6.12
CA LEU A 257 28.56 43.14 5.94
C LEU A 257 29.94 43.51 5.37
N GLY A 258 30.96 42.71 5.65
CA GLY A 258 32.28 42.87 5.06
C GLY A 258 32.23 42.74 3.51
N ALA A 259 33.02 43.52 2.79
CA ALA A 259 33.06 43.52 1.34
C ALA A 259 33.29 42.13 0.71
N THR A 260 34.06 41.29 1.40
CA THR A 260 34.33 39.86 1.00
C THR A 260 33.09 38.99 1.12
N ASP A 261 32.21 39.24 2.10
CA ASP A 261 30.99 38.47 2.30
C ASP A 261 29.93 38.86 1.26
N VAL A 262 29.81 40.16 0.93
CA VAL A 262 28.96 40.65 -0.15
C VAL A 262 29.38 40.09 -1.51
N ARG A 263 30.70 40.08 -1.81
CA ARG A 263 31.25 39.45 -3.01
C ARG A 263 30.91 37.98 -3.10
N ARG A 264 31.00 37.24 -1.98
CA ARG A 264 30.65 35.81 -1.93
C ARG A 264 29.15 35.58 -2.25
N ILE A 265 28.26 36.49 -1.88
CA ILE A 265 26.84 36.47 -2.25
C ILE A 265 26.71 36.63 -3.77
N ALA A 266 27.36 37.64 -4.37
CA ALA A 266 27.33 37.87 -5.82
C ALA A 266 27.91 36.68 -6.62
N GLU A 267 29.00 36.10 -6.18
CA GLU A 267 29.63 34.91 -6.81
C GLU A 267 28.75 33.67 -6.66
N SER A 268 28.08 33.49 -5.51
CA SER A 268 27.17 32.37 -5.30
C SER A 268 25.97 32.41 -6.25
N ILE A 269 25.40 33.57 -6.47
CA ILE A 269 24.25 33.78 -7.36
C ILE A 269 24.67 33.74 -8.84
N SER A 270 25.91 34.08 -9.18
CA SER A 270 26.42 34.02 -10.55
C SER A 270 26.49 32.63 -11.15
N ARG A 271 26.43 31.57 -10.32
CA ARG A 271 26.37 30.16 -10.77
C ARG A 271 25.03 29.80 -11.46
N TYR A 272 24.02 30.65 -11.32
CA TYR A 272 22.74 30.45 -11.99
C TYR A 272 22.73 31.18 -13.35
N ALA A 273 22.19 30.54 -14.39
CA ALA A 273 22.02 31.14 -15.69
C ALA A 273 21.00 32.31 -15.60
N PRO A 274 21.21 33.41 -16.38
CA PRO A 274 20.16 34.41 -16.54
C PRO A 274 18.91 33.81 -17.20
N ASP A 275 17.72 34.33 -16.90
CA ASP A 275 16.50 33.92 -17.60
C ASP A 275 16.63 34.27 -19.09
N ALA A 276 16.48 33.29 -19.98
CA ALA A 276 16.57 33.45 -21.42
C ALA A 276 15.55 34.45 -22.01
N ALA A 277 14.48 34.73 -21.25
CA ALA A 277 13.46 35.71 -21.62
C ALA A 277 13.86 37.19 -21.41
N ALA A 278 15.02 37.46 -20.80
CA ALA A 278 15.45 38.83 -20.49
C ALA A 278 16.15 39.55 -21.64
N SER A 279 16.29 38.93 -22.84
CA SER A 279 17.05 39.44 -23.95
C SER A 279 16.25 40.15 -25.06
N GLN A 280 14.91 40.28 -24.90
CA GLN A 280 14.10 41.04 -25.84
C GLN A 280 13.76 42.43 -25.26
N PRO A 281 13.81 43.52 -26.07
CA PRO A 281 13.42 44.85 -25.62
C PRO A 281 11.96 44.84 -25.22
N GLN A 282 11.67 45.07 -23.92
CA GLN A 282 10.32 45.15 -23.40
C GLN A 282 9.71 46.48 -23.81
N HIS A 283 8.78 46.43 -24.75
CA HIS A 283 7.98 47.61 -25.10
C HIS A 283 6.79 47.77 -24.13
N SER A 284 6.68 48.96 -23.51
CA SER A 284 5.50 49.24 -22.69
C SER A 284 4.24 49.43 -23.57
N ARG A 285 3.05 49.29 -22.98
CA ARG A 285 1.78 49.62 -23.66
C ARG A 285 1.82 50.99 -24.37
N ARG A 286 2.52 51.99 -23.77
CA ARG A 286 2.63 53.35 -24.29
C ARG A 286 3.53 53.40 -25.53
N ASP A 287 4.62 52.66 -25.50
CA ASP A 287 5.54 52.59 -26.61
C ASP A 287 4.91 51.90 -27.81
N LEU A 288 4.22 50.76 -27.59
CA LEU A 288 3.49 50.08 -28.64
C LEU A 288 2.34 50.90 -29.22
N ALA A 289 1.61 51.64 -28.38
CA ALA A 289 0.59 52.54 -28.85
C ALA A 289 1.16 53.68 -29.72
N ALA A 290 2.31 54.26 -29.33
CA ALA A 290 3.01 55.27 -30.12
C ALA A 290 3.56 54.69 -31.46
N MET A 291 4.03 53.46 -31.47
CA MET A 291 4.47 52.77 -32.71
C MET A 291 3.28 52.52 -33.66
N ILE A 292 2.13 52.09 -33.12
CA ILE A 292 0.89 51.93 -33.89
C ILE A 292 0.42 53.29 -34.48
N ASP A 293 0.52 54.37 -33.72
CA ASP A 293 0.15 55.68 -34.21
C ASP A 293 1.08 56.22 -35.30
N ALA A 294 2.35 55.82 -35.28
CA ALA A 294 3.39 56.32 -36.17
C ALA A 294 3.38 55.69 -37.58
N THR A 295 2.67 54.60 -37.81
CA THR A 295 2.61 53.91 -39.12
C THR A 295 1.18 53.73 -39.62
N ASP A 296 0.95 53.89 -40.92
CA ASP A 296 -0.28 53.56 -41.63
C ASP A 296 -0.06 52.35 -42.59
N ASP A 297 1.11 51.74 -42.54
CA ASP A 297 1.45 50.55 -43.33
C ASP A 297 0.67 49.33 -42.83
N PHE A 298 -0.08 48.69 -43.74
CA PHE A 298 -0.97 47.57 -43.40
C PHE A 298 -0.19 46.35 -42.92
N ASP A 299 0.94 46.01 -43.58
CA ASP A 299 1.75 44.83 -43.28
C ASP A 299 2.50 45.04 -41.96
N GLU A 300 2.96 46.26 -41.67
CA GLU A 300 3.57 46.57 -40.39
C GLU A 300 2.57 46.52 -39.24
N LEU A 301 1.33 47.02 -39.42
CA LEU A 301 0.28 47.00 -38.44
C LEU A 301 -0.23 45.58 -38.13
N THR A 302 -0.49 44.76 -39.15
CA THR A 302 -1.08 43.44 -39.02
C THR A 302 -0.05 42.33 -38.83
N GLY A 303 1.20 42.53 -39.21
CA GLY A 303 2.35 41.65 -39.02
C GLY A 303 3.15 42.00 -37.77
N ARG A 304 4.20 42.82 -37.92
CA ARG A 304 5.20 43.08 -36.86
C ARG A 304 4.59 43.66 -35.56
N LEU A 305 3.70 44.66 -35.68
CA LEU A 305 3.12 45.27 -34.48
C LEU A 305 2.08 44.37 -33.80
N ALA A 306 1.32 43.59 -34.55
CA ALA A 306 0.41 42.58 -33.99
C ALA A 306 1.18 41.43 -33.29
N GLU A 307 2.34 41.03 -33.83
CA GLU A 307 3.26 40.09 -33.20
C GLU A 307 3.83 40.68 -31.90
N LEU A 308 4.36 41.88 -31.87
CA LEU A 308 4.88 42.56 -30.69
C LEU A 308 3.82 42.69 -29.58
N VAL A 309 2.56 43.06 -29.92
CA VAL A 309 1.45 43.12 -28.98
C VAL A 309 1.12 41.75 -28.38
N SER A 310 1.38 40.68 -29.12
CA SER A 310 1.09 39.32 -28.67
C SER A 310 2.22 38.72 -27.81
N THR A 311 3.50 39.07 -28.11
CA THR A 311 4.68 38.49 -27.46
C THR A 311 5.22 39.32 -26.29
N CYS A 312 4.93 40.63 -26.20
CA CYS A 312 5.35 41.47 -25.08
C CYS A 312 4.59 41.11 -23.78
N ASP A 313 5.27 41.31 -22.63
CA ASP A 313 4.67 41.07 -21.30
C ASP A 313 3.66 42.15 -20.94
N LEU A 314 2.42 41.98 -21.41
CA LEU A 314 1.28 42.89 -21.21
C LEU A 314 0.11 42.13 -20.60
N LYS A 315 -0.72 42.84 -19.81
CA LYS A 315 -1.98 42.26 -19.35
C LYS A 315 -2.95 42.07 -20.52
N GLU A 316 -3.81 41.05 -20.47
CA GLU A 316 -4.75 40.75 -21.57
C GLU A 316 -5.68 41.93 -21.91
N THR A 317 -6.02 42.75 -20.91
CA THR A 317 -6.78 43.98 -21.11
C THR A 317 -6.01 45.03 -21.92
N GLU A 318 -4.68 45.09 -21.76
CA GLU A 318 -3.79 45.99 -22.49
C GLU A 318 -3.58 45.50 -23.91
N ARG A 319 -3.33 44.19 -24.10
CA ARG A 319 -3.30 43.54 -25.41
C ARG A 319 -4.58 43.73 -26.18
N HIS A 320 -5.72 43.58 -25.53
CA HIS A 320 -7.04 43.82 -26.15
C HIS A 320 -7.22 45.27 -26.60
N SER A 321 -6.76 46.25 -25.79
CA SER A 321 -6.79 47.66 -26.13
C SER A 321 -5.91 47.98 -27.35
N LEU A 322 -4.70 47.43 -27.41
CA LEU A 322 -3.76 47.63 -28.52
C LEU A 322 -4.23 46.92 -29.81
N ARG A 323 -4.80 45.70 -29.70
CA ARG A 323 -5.45 45.00 -30.83
C ARG A 323 -6.63 45.81 -31.39
N LYS A 324 -7.42 46.44 -30.54
CA LYS A 324 -8.48 47.40 -30.99
C LYS A 324 -7.89 48.60 -31.73
N HIS A 325 -6.75 49.09 -31.28
CA HIS A 325 -6.07 50.22 -31.92
C HIS A 325 -5.56 49.83 -33.29
N ILE A 326 -4.87 48.67 -33.43
CA ILE A 326 -4.47 48.12 -34.71
C ILE A 326 -5.69 47.88 -35.61
N ALA A 327 -6.73 47.23 -35.12
CA ALA A 327 -7.97 46.97 -35.86
C ALA A 327 -8.64 48.21 -36.42
N LYS A 328 -8.62 49.31 -35.68
CA LYS A 328 -9.18 50.60 -36.11
C LYS A 328 -8.37 51.22 -37.27
N LYS A 329 -7.03 51.08 -37.24
CA LYS A 329 -6.13 51.65 -38.26
C LYS A 329 -6.02 50.79 -39.51
N SER A 330 -5.95 49.45 -39.36
CA SER A 330 -5.79 48.48 -40.44
C SER A 330 -7.10 48.03 -41.09
N HIS A 331 -8.27 48.39 -40.53
CA HIS A 331 -9.60 47.93 -40.92
C HIS A 331 -9.79 46.38 -40.83
N VAL A 332 -8.96 45.69 -40.06
CA VAL A 332 -9.05 44.23 -39.79
C VAL A 332 -9.81 44.00 -38.53
N SER A 333 -10.57 42.91 -38.42
CA SER A 333 -11.33 42.58 -37.20
C SER A 333 -10.41 42.23 -36.05
N VAL A 334 -10.79 42.59 -34.80
CA VAL A 334 -10.07 42.15 -33.59
C VAL A 334 -10.08 40.64 -33.46
N ALA A 335 -11.08 39.94 -34.02
CA ALA A 335 -11.18 38.51 -34.01
C ALA A 335 -10.09 37.87 -34.92
N SER A 336 -9.87 38.40 -36.13
CA SER A 336 -8.81 37.98 -37.03
C SER A 336 -7.41 38.18 -36.41
N LEU A 337 -7.19 39.35 -35.81
CA LEU A 337 -5.91 39.65 -35.11
C LEU A 337 -5.70 38.76 -33.87
N LYS A 338 -6.77 38.25 -33.25
CA LYS A 338 -6.68 37.23 -32.19
C LYS A 338 -6.37 35.83 -32.73
N GLU A 339 -6.85 35.51 -33.93
CA GLU A 339 -6.61 34.22 -34.57
C GLU A 339 -5.17 34.15 -35.10
N ASP A 340 -4.69 35.25 -35.71
CA ASP A 340 -3.31 35.40 -36.10
C ASP A 340 -2.34 35.39 -34.90
N ALA A 341 -2.73 35.97 -33.77
CA ALA A 341 -1.97 35.95 -32.52
C ALA A 341 -1.72 34.54 -31.99
N LYS A 342 -2.64 33.59 -32.20
CA LYS A 342 -2.42 32.17 -31.86
C LYS A 342 -1.29 31.55 -32.70
N LEU A 343 -1.10 31.97 -33.93
CA LEU A 343 0.03 31.57 -34.80
C LEU A 343 1.36 32.11 -34.24
N TYR A 344 1.39 33.36 -33.73
CA TYR A 344 2.59 33.96 -33.15
C TYR A 344 2.90 33.40 -31.74
N GLU A 345 1.89 33.06 -30.93
CA GLU A 345 2.07 32.38 -29.66
C GLU A 345 2.67 30.97 -29.87
N HIS A 346 2.44 30.31 -31.02
CA HIS A 346 3.03 29.02 -31.36
C HIS A 346 4.45 29.10 -31.94
N VAL A 347 4.88 30.25 -32.49
CA VAL A 347 6.23 30.45 -33.07
C VAL A 347 7.26 30.83 -32.00
N GLY A 348 6.85 31.42 -30.89
CA GLY A 348 7.71 31.74 -29.74
C GLY A 348 7.74 30.65 -28.64
N ALA A 349 6.82 29.70 -28.68
CA ALA A 349 6.84 28.51 -27.82
C ALA A 349 7.89 27.52 -28.42
N THR A 350 8.95 27.26 -27.67
CA THR A 350 9.81 26.07 -27.71
C THR A 350 9.47 25.10 -28.85
N ARG A 351 10.45 24.68 -29.64
CA ARG A 351 10.31 23.52 -30.56
C ARG A 351 9.50 22.48 -29.81
N ASP A 352 8.24 22.31 -30.21
CA ASP A 352 7.34 21.31 -29.62
C ASP A 352 8.11 20.00 -29.67
N MET A 353 8.43 19.48 -28.49
CA MET A 353 9.10 18.19 -28.38
C MET A 353 8.10 17.17 -28.93
N ASP A 354 8.45 16.48 -30.01
CA ASP A 354 7.68 15.36 -30.49
C ASP A 354 7.72 14.26 -29.40
N HIS A 355 6.67 14.22 -28.60
CA HIS A 355 6.54 13.31 -27.45
C HIS A 355 6.65 11.84 -27.89
N LEU A 356 6.14 11.50 -29.08
CA LEU A 356 6.25 10.16 -29.62
C LEU A 356 7.69 9.82 -30.00
N LYS A 357 8.40 10.74 -30.61
CA LYS A 357 9.81 10.58 -30.93
C LYS A 357 10.65 10.44 -29.66
N ALA A 358 10.39 11.26 -28.65
CA ALA A 358 11.05 11.17 -27.35
C ALA A 358 10.75 9.82 -26.67
N ALA A 359 9.51 9.34 -26.70
CA ALA A 359 9.13 8.03 -26.16
C ALA A 359 9.89 6.88 -26.84
N ARG A 360 10.01 6.92 -28.18
CA ARG A 360 10.75 5.92 -28.95
C ARG A 360 12.26 5.95 -28.66
N GLU A 361 12.85 7.13 -28.47
CA GLU A 361 14.25 7.25 -28.06
C GLU A 361 14.47 6.73 -26.63
N VAL A 362 13.51 6.96 -25.72
CA VAL A 362 13.52 6.35 -24.37
C VAL A 362 13.49 4.83 -24.47
N ILE A 363 12.56 4.24 -25.22
CA ILE A 363 12.47 2.78 -25.43
C ILE A 363 13.77 2.25 -26.00
N LYS A 364 14.31 2.89 -27.05
CA LYS A 364 15.58 2.51 -27.67
C LYS A 364 16.75 2.56 -26.68
N SER A 365 16.75 3.51 -25.73
CA SER A 365 17.80 3.63 -24.71
C SER A 365 17.84 2.44 -23.72
N PHE A 366 16.75 1.70 -23.58
CA PHE A 366 16.69 0.44 -22.83
C PHE A 366 17.18 -0.76 -23.65
N GLY A 367 17.34 -0.60 -24.96
CA GLY A 367 17.65 -1.64 -25.93
C GLY A 367 16.39 -2.19 -26.59
N ALA A 368 16.48 -2.53 -27.87
CA ALA A 368 15.35 -3.03 -28.65
C ALA A 368 14.75 -4.30 -28.01
N GLY A 369 13.44 -4.26 -27.71
CA GLY A 369 12.70 -5.36 -27.11
C GLY A 369 13.00 -5.64 -25.62
N ASN A 370 13.72 -4.75 -24.93
CA ASN A 370 14.04 -4.91 -23.51
C ASN A 370 13.07 -4.17 -22.56
N LEU A 371 12.05 -3.55 -23.10
CA LEU A 371 10.98 -2.88 -22.35
C LEU A 371 9.62 -3.40 -22.80
N LEU A 372 8.74 -3.72 -21.85
CA LEU A 372 7.44 -4.31 -22.08
C LEU A 372 6.45 -3.74 -21.07
N ASP A 373 5.27 -3.28 -21.53
CA ASP A 373 4.11 -2.99 -20.66
C ASP A 373 3.12 -4.15 -20.75
N ALA A 374 2.97 -4.87 -19.64
CA ALA A 374 2.07 -6.01 -19.55
C ALA A 374 1.53 -6.18 -18.13
N SER A 375 0.31 -6.67 -18.01
CA SER A 375 -0.36 -6.94 -16.72
C SER A 375 -0.39 -5.71 -15.79
N GLY A 376 -0.46 -4.50 -16.35
CA GLY A 376 -0.51 -3.23 -15.61
C GLY A 376 0.83 -2.77 -15.03
N TYR A 377 1.94 -3.35 -15.48
CA TYR A 377 3.29 -3.00 -15.05
C TYR A 377 4.23 -2.86 -16.24
N LEU A 378 5.21 -1.95 -16.11
CA LEU A 378 6.37 -1.90 -16.98
C LEU A 378 7.42 -2.93 -16.53
N TRP A 379 7.94 -3.70 -17.47
CA TRP A 379 8.93 -4.73 -17.28
C TRP A 379 10.17 -4.42 -18.11
N ARG A 380 11.32 -4.72 -17.56
CA ARG A 380 12.61 -4.50 -18.21
C ARG A 380 13.46 -5.77 -18.15
N TRP A 381 14.03 -6.13 -19.31
CA TRP A 381 15.12 -7.08 -19.44
C TRP A 381 16.47 -6.36 -19.32
N ARG A 382 17.36 -6.87 -18.45
CA ARG A 382 18.70 -6.28 -18.22
C ARG A 382 19.84 -7.16 -18.75
N GLY A 383 19.56 -8.32 -19.35
CA GLY A 383 20.53 -9.30 -19.80
C GLY A 383 21.03 -10.23 -18.67
N ASP A 384 20.44 -10.16 -17.51
CA ASP A 384 20.80 -10.92 -16.31
C ASP A 384 19.88 -12.14 -16.04
N GLY A 385 19.15 -12.57 -17.06
CA GLY A 385 18.33 -13.78 -17.02
C GLY A 385 16.89 -13.58 -16.53
N VAL A 386 16.47 -12.33 -16.20
CA VAL A 386 15.14 -12.13 -15.64
C VAL A 386 14.53 -10.79 -16.04
N TRP A 387 13.23 -10.80 -16.31
CA TRP A 387 12.42 -9.61 -16.48
C TRP A 387 12.01 -9.06 -15.11
N ARG A 388 12.35 -7.80 -14.84
CA ARG A 388 11.99 -7.14 -13.57
C ARG A 388 11.02 -6.00 -13.79
N ARG A 389 10.09 -5.86 -12.87
CA ARG A 389 9.22 -4.68 -12.84
C ARG A 389 10.07 -3.44 -12.57
N ILE A 390 9.80 -2.39 -13.33
CA ILE A 390 10.39 -1.08 -13.10
C ILE A 390 9.29 -0.08 -12.74
N ASN A 391 9.66 0.96 -12.01
CA ASN A 391 8.71 1.99 -11.61
C ASN A 391 8.75 3.17 -12.59
N ASP A 392 7.67 3.95 -12.61
CA ASP A 392 7.53 5.11 -13.46
C ASP A 392 8.67 6.13 -13.27
N ARG A 393 9.30 6.18 -12.09
CA ARG A 393 10.42 7.10 -11.82
C ARG A 393 11.67 6.74 -12.63
N GLU A 394 11.95 5.46 -12.85
CA GLU A 394 13.07 5.02 -13.69
C GLU A 394 12.87 5.47 -15.15
N ILE A 395 11.64 5.37 -15.64
CA ILE A 395 11.29 5.87 -16.97
C ILE A 395 11.40 7.40 -17.03
N LYS A 396 10.85 8.11 -16.05
CA LYS A 396 10.93 9.57 -15.95
C LYS A 396 12.37 10.05 -15.90
N GLN A 397 13.23 9.39 -15.14
CA GLN A 397 14.66 9.68 -15.12
C GLN A 397 15.29 9.50 -16.50
N LYS A 398 14.91 8.42 -17.21
CA LYS A 398 15.41 8.17 -18.57
C LYS A 398 14.87 9.19 -19.59
N ILE A 399 13.64 9.67 -19.41
CA ILE A 399 13.11 10.79 -20.20
C ILE A 399 13.99 12.03 -20.01
N HIS A 400 14.36 12.37 -18.77
CA HIS A 400 15.27 13.49 -18.50
C HIS A 400 16.64 13.30 -19.15
N ASP A 401 17.22 12.09 -19.13
CA ASP A 401 18.52 11.80 -19.76
C ASP A 401 18.49 11.99 -21.28
N VAL A 402 17.42 11.51 -21.93
CA VAL A 402 17.27 11.54 -23.40
C VAL A 402 16.93 12.95 -23.90
N THR A 403 16.26 13.77 -23.09
CA THR A 403 15.77 15.10 -23.48
C THR A 403 16.60 16.24 -22.88
N ALA A 404 17.84 16.01 -22.52
CA ALA A 404 18.75 16.83 -21.70
C ALA A 404 18.86 18.34 -22.04
N ASN A 405 18.28 18.84 -23.12
CA ASN A 405 18.36 20.25 -23.55
C ASN A 405 16.99 20.95 -23.71
N ASN A 406 15.88 20.32 -23.27
CA ASN A 406 14.54 20.89 -23.42
C ASN A 406 13.99 21.27 -22.03
N GLU A 407 13.22 22.34 -21.97
CA GLU A 407 12.45 22.70 -20.79
C GLU A 407 11.35 21.65 -20.53
N LEU A 408 11.64 20.71 -19.62
CA LEU A 408 10.73 19.62 -19.25
C LEU A 408 9.77 20.09 -18.17
N THR A 409 8.50 20.24 -18.52
CA THR A 409 7.43 20.37 -17.53
C THR A 409 6.96 18.99 -17.07
N ALA A 410 6.35 18.92 -15.89
CA ALA A 410 5.76 17.67 -15.40
C ALA A 410 4.69 17.10 -16.35
N ALA A 411 3.97 17.95 -17.07
CA ALA A 411 3.00 17.55 -18.09
C ALA A 411 3.66 16.84 -19.28
N VAL A 412 4.75 17.39 -19.80
CA VAL A 412 5.54 16.79 -20.89
C VAL A 412 6.11 15.44 -20.47
N VAL A 413 6.73 15.35 -19.30
CA VAL A 413 7.29 14.09 -18.76
C VAL A 413 6.22 13.02 -18.60
N ASN A 414 5.03 13.37 -18.10
CA ASN A 414 3.93 12.41 -17.97
C ASN A 414 3.37 12.00 -19.34
N SER A 415 3.26 12.90 -20.30
CA SER A 415 2.80 12.57 -21.65
C SER A 415 3.78 11.63 -22.37
N VAL A 416 5.09 11.86 -22.26
CA VAL A 416 6.10 10.96 -22.83
C VAL A 416 6.07 9.59 -22.13
N LEU A 417 5.93 9.56 -20.80
CA LEU A 417 5.77 8.31 -20.05
C LEU A 417 4.56 7.50 -20.52
N ASP A 418 3.43 8.16 -20.76
CA ASP A 418 2.21 7.52 -21.23
C ASP A 418 2.37 6.94 -22.63
N MET A 419 3.06 7.67 -23.51
CA MET A 419 3.44 7.15 -24.84
C MET A 419 4.42 5.98 -24.76
N VAL A 420 5.41 6.00 -23.84
CA VAL A 420 6.32 4.85 -23.61
C VAL A 420 5.51 3.61 -23.22
N LYS A 421 4.54 3.75 -22.30
CA LYS A 421 3.66 2.64 -21.90
C LYS A 421 2.83 2.13 -23.08
N THR A 422 2.27 3.04 -23.87
CA THR A 422 1.45 2.71 -25.05
C THR A 422 2.26 1.98 -26.12
N GLU A 423 3.45 2.47 -26.48
CA GLU A 423 4.33 1.85 -27.49
C GLU A 423 4.90 0.49 -27.05
N ALA A 424 5.12 0.31 -25.73
CA ALA A 424 5.61 -0.95 -25.16
C ALA A 424 4.50 -1.94 -24.79
N HIS A 425 3.22 -1.59 -24.99
CA HIS A 425 2.07 -2.35 -24.49
C HIS A 425 1.84 -3.66 -25.25
N GLN A 426 1.73 -4.76 -24.48
CA GLN A 426 1.38 -6.09 -24.98
C GLN A 426 0.28 -6.73 -24.09
N PRO A 427 -1.00 -6.53 -24.40
CA PRO A 427 -2.11 -6.88 -23.51
C PRO A 427 -2.26 -8.38 -23.25
N SER A 428 -1.86 -9.23 -24.18
CA SER A 428 -2.00 -10.69 -24.09
C SER A 428 -0.71 -11.40 -23.67
N HIS A 429 0.31 -10.63 -23.23
CA HIS A 429 1.60 -11.21 -22.87
C HIS A 429 1.51 -12.05 -21.60
N ARG A 430 2.15 -13.22 -21.61
CA ARG A 430 2.27 -14.11 -20.46
C ARG A 430 3.73 -14.31 -20.10
N PHE A 431 4.00 -14.26 -18.81
CA PHE A 431 5.30 -14.54 -18.23
C PHE A 431 5.34 -15.98 -17.71
N ASP A 432 6.54 -16.57 -17.62
CA ASP A 432 6.79 -17.88 -16.99
C ASP A 432 5.93 -19.01 -17.58
N GLU A 433 5.64 -19.00 -18.89
CA GLU A 433 4.77 -19.97 -19.53
C GLU A 433 5.27 -21.42 -19.46
N ASN A 434 6.58 -21.64 -19.38
CA ASN A 434 7.13 -22.97 -19.14
C ASN A 434 7.48 -23.15 -17.66
N PRO A 435 6.61 -23.80 -16.86
CA PRO A 435 6.81 -23.97 -15.44
C PRO A 435 7.85 -25.08 -15.10
N GLN A 436 8.30 -25.87 -16.06
CA GLN A 436 9.24 -26.97 -15.84
C GLN A 436 10.70 -26.53 -15.88
N THR A 437 10.98 -25.34 -16.39
CA THR A 437 12.33 -24.79 -16.45
C THR A 437 12.61 -23.96 -15.19
N ILE A 438 13.76 -24.16 -14.56
CA ILE A 438 14.20 -23.43 -13.37
C ILE A 438 15.27 -22.42 -13.78
N ASN A 439 15.03 -21.15 -13.49
CA ASN A 439 15.98 -20.09 -13.80
C ASN A 439 16.96 -19.88 -12.64
N CYS A 440 18.25 -20.06 -12.89
CA CYS A 440 19.36 -19.94 -11.94
C CYS A 440 20.26 -18.76 -12.28
N ALA A 441 21.14 -18.36 -11.38
CA ALA A 441 22.04 -17.22 -11.56
C ALA A 441 22.94 -17.30 -12.79
N ASN A 442 23.25 -18.51 -13.29
CA ASN A 442 24.15 -18.75 -14.42
C ASN A 442 23.49 -19.39 -15.64
N GLY A 443 22.15 -19.51 -15.68
CA GLY A 443 21.42 -20.08 -16.81
C GLY A 443 20.08 -20.68 -16.42
N GLU A 444 19.39 -21.24 -17.38
CA GLU A 444 18.11 -21.91 -17.22
C GLU A 444 18.32 -23.42 -17.19
N LEU A 445 17.80 -24.10 -16.17
CA LEU A 445 17.82 -25.55 -16.05
C LEU A 445 16.57 -26.14 -16.67
N ASP A 446 16.77 -26.99 -17.67
CA ASP A 446 15.70 -27.74 -18.32
C ASP A 446 15.88 -29.25 -18.06
N TYR A 447 14.75 -29.94 -17.78
CA TYR A 447 14.79 -31.38 -17.51
C TYR A 447 14.62 -32.16 -18.79
N GLN A 448 15.73 -32.72 -19.28
CA GLN A 448 15.81 -33.44 -20.55
C GLN A 448 16.37 -34.86 -20.38
N ASN A 449 15.66 -35.85 -20.86
CA ASN A 449 16.12 -37.26 -20.89
C ASN A 449 16.61 -37.76 -19.52
N GLY A 450 15.91 -37.43 -18.44
CA GLY A 450 16.25 -37.89 -17.09
C GLY A 450 17.38 -37.12 -16.40
N ARG A 451 17.77 -35.94 -16.90
CA ARG A 451 18.83 -35.11 -16.31
C ARG A 451 18.55 -33.62 -16.46
N TRP A 452 19.11 -32.83 -15.57
CA TRP A 452 19.08 -31.37 -15.65
C TRP A 452 20.19 -30.85 -16.58
N VAL A 453 19.82 -30.03 -17.56
CA VAL A 453 20.72 -29.42 -18.53
C VAL A 453 20.69 -27.91 -18.33
N LEU A 454 21.85 -27.28 -18.16
CA LEU A 454 21.99 -25.85 -18.06
C LEU A 454 22.05 -25.23 -19.46
N LEU A 455 21.11 -24.34 -19.75
CA LEU A 455 20.99 -23.59 -20.99
C LEU A 455 21.29 -22.10 -20.71
N PRO A 456 21.74 -21.31 -21.71
CA PRO A 456 21.86 -19.88 -21.55
C PRO A 456 20.52 -19.22 -21.23
N HIS A 457 20.57 -18.05 -20.56
CA HIS A 457 19.39 -17.23 -20.40
C HIS A 457 18.90 -16.67 -21.74
N GLU A 458 17.62 -16.79 -22.01
CA GLU A 458 17.00 -16.21 -23.20
C GLU A 458 15.89 -15.23 -22.82
N ARG A 459 15.93 -14.04 -23.43
CA ARG A 459 14.97 -12.96 -23.17
C ARG A 459 13.53 -13.38 -23.49
N GLU A 460 13.37 -14.14 -24.55
CA GLU A 460 12.12 -14.62 -25.13
C GLU A 460 11.42 -15.67 -24.25
N HIS A 461 12.10 -16.20 -23.25
CA HIS A 461 11.50 -17.08 -22.24
C HIS A 461 10.74 -16.32 -21.15
N TYR A 462 10.85 -14.97 -21.10
CA TYR A 462 10.09 -14.08 -20.23
C TYR A 462 10.05 -14.50 -18.77
N ARG A 463 11.21 -14.95 -18.22
CA ARG A 463 11.33 -15.35 -16.82
C ARG A 463 11.20 -14.15 -15.89
N THR A 464 10.37 -14.26 -14.85
CA THR A 464 10.19 -13.22 -13.81
C THR A 464 10.80 -13.60 -12.47
N ALA A 465 11.14 -14.88 -12.27
CA ALA A 465 11.82 -15.40 -11.10
C ALA A 465 13.17 -16.02 -11.46
N MET A 466 14.15 -15.86 -10.57
CA MET A 466 15.49 -16.44 -10.72
C MET A 466 16.03 -16.82 -9.34
N LEU A 467 16.48 -18.05 -9.19
CA LEU A 467 17.19 -18.46 -7.98
C LEU A 467 18.57 -17.77 -7.95
N PRO A 468 18.96 -17.12 -6.84
CA PRO A 468 20.24 -16.39 -6.74
C PRO A 468 21.45 -17.34 -6.59
N VAL A 469 21.29 -18.59 -6.95
CA VAL A 469 22.29 -19.66 -6.82
C VAL A 469 22.73 -20.10 -8.22
N ALA A 470 24.04 -20.14 -8.45
CA ALA A 470 24.59 -20.70 -9.67
C ALA A 470 24.54 -22.23 -9.61
N TYR A 471 24.03 -22.86 -10.65
CA TYR A 471 24.07 -24.29 -10.79
C TYR A 471 25.50 -24.77 -11.07
N ASN A 472 25.96 -25.74 -10.27
CA ASN A 472 27.20 -26.46 -10.46
C ASN A 472 26.93 -27.97 -10.21
N PRO A 473 26.94 -28.83 -11.23
CA PRO A 473 26.61 -30.26 -11.09
C PRO A 473 27.53 -31.00 -10.12
N ASP A 474 28.76 -30.52 -9.93
CA ASP A 474 29.75 -31.14 -9.05
C ASP A 474 29.72 -30.65 -7.60
N ALA A 475 28.86 -29.70 -7.32
CA ALA A 475 28.74 -29.16 -5.96
C ALA A 475 28.07 -30.17 -5.02
N ALA A 476 28.68 -30.36 -3.85
CA ALA A 476 28.17 -31.21 -2.78
C ALA A 476 27.69 -30.38 -1.59
N ALA A 477 26.81 -30.95 -0.77
CA ALA A 477 26.28 -30.30 0.43
C ALA A 477 26.36 -31.22 1.67
N PRO A 478 27.56 -31.65 2.07
CA PRO A 478 27.75 -32.64 3.15
C PRO A 478 27.22 -32.12 4.50
N ARG A 479 27.34 -30.82 4.79
CA ARG A 479 26.83 -30.24 6.06
C ARG A 479 25.31 -30.19 6.07
N PHE A 480 24.68 -29.91 4.92
CA PHE A 480 23.23 -29.95 4.81
C PHE A 480 22.66 -31.36 4.90
N GLU A 481 23.30 -32.34 4.27
CA GLU A 481 22.91 -33.75 4.44
C GLU A 481 23.05 -34.18 5.91
N GLN A 482 24.13 -33.76 6.58
CA GLN A 482 24.32 -34.00 8.00
C GLN A 482 23.23 -33.32 8.82
N PHE A 483 22.88 -32.06 8.50
CA PHE A 483 21.79 -31.33 9.15
C PHE A 483 20.45 -32.07 9.02
N LEU A 484 20.10 -32.60 7.85
CA LEU A 484 18.89 -33.41 7.67
C LEU A 484 18.91 -34.68 8.53
N ARG A 485 20.04 -35.35 8.61
CA ARG A 485 20.21 -36.49 9.52
C ARG A 485 20.07 -36.09 11.00
N GLU A 486 20.65 -35.01 11.41
CA GLU A 486 20.57 -34.50 12.80
C GLU A 486 19.14 -34.14 13.22
N ILE A 487 18.40 -33.41 12.39
CA ILE A 487 17.05 -32.96 12.74
C ILE A 487 16.00 -34.07 12.79
N PHE A 488 16.24 -35.19 12.07
CA PHE A 488 15.35 -36.34 12.02
C PHE A 488 15.94 -37.58 12.66
N ASN A 489 17.06 -37.43 13.37
CA ASN A 489 17.67 -38.55 14.09
C ASN A 489 16.64 -39.22 15.02
N ASP A 490 16.68 -40.53 15.14
CA ASP A 490 15.78 -41.36 15.95
C ASP A 490 14.32 -41.42 15.45
N ASP A 491 13.93 -40.73 14.39
CA ASP A 491 12.63 -40.90 13.76
C ASP A 491 12.62 -42.19 12.88
N LEU A 492 11.58 -42.99 13.02
CA LEU A 492 11.46 -44.26 12.29
C LEU A 492 11.41 -44.06 10.77
N ASP A 493 10.91 -42.95 10.30
CA ASP A 493 10.79 -42.52 8.89
C ASP A 493 11.71 -41.35 8.53
N ALA A 494 12.85 -41.22 9.20
CA ALA A 494 13.84 -40.15 8.99
C ALA A 494 14.25 -39.99 7.52
N GLY A 495 14.44 -41.08 6.80
CA GLY A 495 14.78 -41.07 5.38
C GLY A 495 13.67 -40.50 4.50
N ASP A 496 12.42 -40.86 4.78
CA ASP A 496 11.26 -40.37 4.05
C ASP A 496 11.04 -38.88 4.32
N LYS A 497 11.19 -38.42 5.58
CA LYS A 497 11.14 -37.00 5.94
C LYS A 497 12.19 -36.18 5.20
N ALA A 498 13.44 -36.67 5.16
CA ALA A 498 14.51 -36.01 4.41
C ALA A 498 14.18 -35.97 2.90
N GLY A 499 13.65 -37.09 2.36
CA GLY A 499 13.18 -37.16 0.98
C GLY A 499 12.10 -36.17 0.66
N VAL A 500 11.06 -36.05 1.50
CA VAL A 500 9.95 -35.09 1.38
C VAL A 500 10.47 -33.66 1.45
N VAL A 501 11.43 -33.33 2.34
CA VAL A 501 12.03 -31.99 2.41
C VAL A 501 12.71 -31.64 1.10
N LEU A 502 13.52 -32.55 0.52
CA LEU A 502 14.21 -32.32 -0.76
C LEU A 502 13.23 -32.16 -1.92
N GLU A 503 12.17 -32.95 -1.97
CA GLU A 503 11.09 -32.85 -2.96
C GLU A 503 10.35 -31.51 -2.83
N ALA A 504 10.06 -31.07 -1.60
CA ALA A 504 9.39 -29.82 -1.31
C ALA A 504 10.25 -28.60 -1.66
N LEU A 505 11.57 -28.68 -1.43
CA LEU A 505 12.53 -27.68 -1.90
C LEU A 505 12.48 -27.54 -3.42
N GLY A 506 12.61 -28.65 -4.13
CA GLY A 506 12.56 -28.67 -5.60
C GLY A 506 11.22 -28.18 -6.14
N TYR A 507 10.11 -28.61 -5.54
CA TYR A 507 8.77 -28.12 -5.90
C TYR A 507 8.62 -26.60 -5.70
N THR A 508 9.34 -26.02 -4.75
CA THR A 508 9.30 -24.58 -4.50
C THR A 508 9.94 -23.76 -5.62
N PHE A 509 10.83 -24.32 -6.41
CA PHE A 509 11.51 -23.63 -7.50
C PHE A 509 10.65 -23.40 -8.74
N ILE A 510 9.57 -24.15 -8.91
CA ILE A 510 8.73 -24.09 -10.11
C ILE A 510 7.49 -23.20 -9.88
N PRO A 511 7.10 -22.34 -10.85
CA PRO A 511 5.92 -21.50 -10.75
C PRO A 511 4.62 -22.24 -11.07
N SER A 512 4.35 -23.35 -10.37
CA SER A 512 3.17 -24.20 -10.56
C SER A 512 2.70 -24.80 -9.24
N CYS A 513 1.37 -24.92 -9.07
CA CYS A 513 0.73 -25.55 -7.92
C CYS A 513 0.08 -26.91 -8.25
N HIS A 514 0.50 -27.59 -9.32
CA HIS A 514 -0.16 -28.82 -9.85
C HIS A 514 -0.31 -29.97 -8.85
N LEU A 515 0.55 -30.04 -7.83
CA LEU A 515 0.46 -31.07 -6.76
C LEU A 515 -0.39 -30.63 -5.56
N GLU A 516 -0.85 -29.37 -5.53
CA GLU A 516 -1.75 -28.86 -4.51
C GLU A 516 -1.27 -29.08 -3.06
N LYS A 517 0.01 -28.83 -2.75
CA LYS A 517 0.57 -29.05 -1.41
C LYS A 517 1.05 -27.77 -0.74
N PHE A 518 0.90 -27.74 0.60
CA PHE A 518 1.58 -26.80 1.48
C PHE A 518 2.31 -27.57 2.60
N PHE A 519 3.31 -26.93 3.19
CA PHE A 519 4.21 -27.57 4.13
C PHE A 519 4.09 -26.96 5.51
N MET A 520 3.94 -27.81 6.52
CA MET A 520 3.85 -27.41 7.91
C MET A 520 4.95 -28.08 8.71
N LEU A 521 5.87 -27.27 9.26
CA LEU A 521 6.96 -27.72 10.10
C LEU A 521 6.55 -27.58 11.56
N ILE A 522 6.39 -28.68 12.28
CA ILE A 522 5.91 -28.67 13.65
C ILE A 522 6.98 -29.19 14.64
N GLY A 523 7.08 -28.55 15.82
CA GLY A 523 7.98 -29.00 16.90
C GLY A 523 8.23 -27.91 17.93
N ALA A 524 8.67 -28.29 19.12
CA ALA A 524 8.67 -27.51 20.37
C ALA A 524 9.76 -26.43 20.51
N GLY A 525 10.39 -25.96 19.41
CA GLY A 525 11.46 -24.96 19.44
C GLY A 525 12.87 -25.56 19.49
N ALA A 526 13.88 -24.75 19.16
CA ALA A 526 15.31 -25.15 19.10
C ALA A 526 15.60 -26.46 18.35
N ASN A 527 14.91 -26.73 17.26
CA ASN A 527 14.86 -28.03 16.57
C ASN A 527 15.22 -27.97 15.07
N GLY A 528 15.73 -26.84 14.59
CA GLY A 528 16.18 -26.68 13.20
C GLY A 528 15.13 -26.16 12.21
N LYS A 529 13.82 -26.04 12.56
CA LYS A 529 12.77 -25.48 11.68
C LYS A 529 13.16 -24.15 11.06
N SER A 530 13.51 -23.16 11.90
CA SER A 530 13.84 -21.82 11.42
C SER A 530 15.12 -21.82 10.55
N VAL A 531 16.08 -22.69 10.83
CA VAL A 531 17.28 -22.85 10.01
C VAL A 531 16.90 -23.35 8.62
N LEU A 532 16.06 -24.39 8.52
CA LEU A 532 15.55 -24.89 7.25
C LEU A 532 14.79 -23.80 6.46
N LEU A 533 13.90 -23.06 7.11
CA LEU A 533 13.15 -21.96 6.47
C LEU A 533 14.07 -20.86 5.93
N HIS A 534 15.15 -20.51 6.64
CA HIS A 534 16.15 -19.56 6.15
C HIS A 534 17.01 -20.12 4.99
N VAL A 535 17.27 -21.44 4.95
CA VAL A 535 17.91 -22.08 3.80
C VAL A 535 17.00 -21.98 2.58
N ILE A 536 15.69 -22.23 2.73
CA ILE A 536 14.70 -22.08 1.65
C ILE A 536 14.69 -20.61 1.14
N GLU A 537 14.62 -19.64 2.05
CA GLU A 537 14.69 -18.22 1.68
C GLU A 537 15.97 -17.88 0.91
N SER A 538 17.11 -18.48 1.30
CA SER A 538 18.40 -18.24 0.65
C SER A 538 18.50 -18.88 -0.72
N LEU A 539 17.90 -20.07 -0.93
CA LEU A 539 17.84 -20.74 -2.22
C LEU A 539 16.94 -20.04 -3.22
N VAL A 540 15.74 -19.63 -2.75
CA VAL A 540 14.72 -18.99 -3.58
C VAL A 540 15.06 -17.54 -3.87
N GLY A 541 15.76 -16.89 -2.95
CA GLY A 541 16.04 -15.46 -2.99
C GLY A 541 14.93 -14.62 -2.32
N ARG A 542 15.34 -13.68 -1.49
CA ARG A 542 14.42 -12.85 -0.68
C ARG A 542 13.40 -12.10 -1.51
N GLU A 543 13.75 -11.71 -2.74
CA GLU A 543 12.85 -11.02 -3.67
C GLU A 543 11.69 -11.90 -4.14
N HIS A 544 11.81 -13.24 -4.08
CA HIS A 544 10.77 -14.20 -4.46
C HIS A 544 10.04 -14.81 -3.28
N VAL A 545 10.27 -14.29 -2.06
CA VAL A 545 9.63 -14.74 -0.82
C VAL A 545 8.69 -13.67 -0.30
N CYS A 546 7.57 -14.08 0.29
CA CYS A 546 6.69 -13.24 1.09
C CYS A 546 6.38 -13.92 2.43
N ALA A 547 5.71 -13.18 3.34
CA ALA A 547 5.39 -13.65 4.68
C ALA A 547 3.94 -13.26 5.05
N VAL A 548 2.98 -13.88 4.37
CA VAL A 548 1.55 -13.67 4.60
C VAL A 548 1.04 -14.77 5.52
N GLN A 549 0.55 -14.39 6.72
CA GLN A 549 -0.01 -15.33 7.69
C GLN A 549 -1.24 -16.05 7.12
N PRO A 550 -1.42 -17.37 7.40
CA PRO A 550 -2.55 -18.13 6.87
C PRO A 550 -3.91 -17.59 7.36
N SER A 551 -3.98 -16.92 8.51
CA SER A 551 -5.17 -16.20 9.00
C SER A 551 -5.51 -14.95 8.18
N GLN A 552 -4.56 -14.41 7.41
CA GLN A 552 -4.70 -13.18 6.63
C GLN A 552 -5.03 -13.43 5.15
N PHE A 553 -5.19 -14.66 4.71
CA PHE A 553 -5.49 -14.95 3.31
C PHE A 553 -6.87 -14.47 2.85
N GLU A 554 -7.82 -14.22 3.75
CA GLU A 554 -9.10 -13.58 3.41
C GLU A 554 -8.92 -12.10 3.04
N ASN A 555 -7.85 -11.46 3.51
CA ASN A 555 -7.58 -10.05 3.24
C ASN A 555 -6.96 -9.88 1.85
N ARG A 556 -7.70 -9.26 0.91
CA ARG A 556 -7.26 -9.05 -0.48
C ARG A 556 -5.97 -8.23 -0.61
N PHE A 557 -5.68 -7.33 0.33
CA PHE A 557 -4.43 -6.57 0.35
C PHE A 557 -3.24 -7.46 0.71
N GLN A 558 -3.42 -8.40 1.64
CA GLN A 558 -2.37 -9.35 2.01
C GLN A 558 -2.14 -10.37 0.90
N ARG A 559 -3.20 -10.85 0.23
CA ARG A 559 -3.04 -11.73 -0.94
C ARG A 559 -2.23 -11.10 -2.07
N GLY A 560 -2.28 -9.78 -2.25
CA GLY A 560 -1.48 -9.08 -3.24
C GLY A 560 0.03 -9.31 -3.11
N HIS A 561 0.51 -9.62 -1.90
CA HIS A 561 1.93 -9.94 -1.67
C HIS A 561 2.35 -11.29 -2.23
N LEU A 562 1.41 -12.19 -2.54
CA LEU A 562 1.68 -13.51 -3.11
C LEU A 562 1.96 -13.46 -4.64
N GLN A 563 1.56 -12.38 -5.31
CA GLN A 563 1.73 -12.25 -6.75
C GLN A 563 3.20 -12.32 -7.16
N GLY A 564 3.56 -13.29 -8.01
CA GLY A 564 4.92 -13.45 -8.54
C GLY A 564 5.92 -13.98 -7.50
N ARG A 565 5.46 -14.61 -6.40
CA ARG A 565 6.33 -15.20 -5.38
C ARG A 565 6.42 -16.70 -5.54
N LEU A 566 7.62 -17.25 -5.33
CA LEU A 566 7.86 -18.69 -5.34
C LEU A 566 7.54 -19.34 -3.99
N ALA A 567 7.77 -18.61 -2.90
CA ALA A 567 7.50 -19.09 -1.55
C ALA A 567 6.78 -18.05 -0.67
N ASN A 568 5.90 -18.53 0.19
CA ASN A 568 5.35 -17.82 1.32
C ASN A 568 5.85 -18.49 2.60
N ILE A 569 6.74 -17.84 3.33
CA ILE A 569 7.43 -18.42 4.48
C ILE A 569 6.98 -17.73 5.76
N ILE A 570 6.41 -18.50 6.68
CA ILE A 570 6.05 -18.07 8.02
C ILE A 570 6.85 -18.88 9.03
N THR A 571 7.70 -18.24 9.78
CA THR A 571 8.57 -18.89 10.77
C THR A 571 7.84 -19.34 12.01
N GLU A 572 6.71 -18.67 12.34
CA GLU A 572 5.89 -19.01 13.49
C GLU A 572 4.43 -18.61 13.26
N ILE A 573 3.53 -19.57 13.42
CA ILE A 573 2.09 -19.36 13.54
C ILE A 573 1.78 -19.24 15.03
N ALA A 574 1.09 -18.15 15.44
CA ALA A 574 0.72 -17.94 16.82
C ALA A 574 -0.21 -19.05 17.33
N GLU A 575 -0.05 -19.44 18.58
CA GLU A 575 -0.95 -20.38 19.24
C GLU A 575 -2.40 -19.89 19.20
N GLY A 576 -3.34 -20.78 18.88
CA GLY A 576 -4.75 -20.44 18.72
C GLY A 576 -5.09 -19.64 17.45
N ALA A 577 -4.13 -19.41 16.55
CA ALA A 577 -4.43 -18.79 15.27
C ALA A 577 -5.32 -19.68 14.40
N GLU A 578 -6.34 -19.08 13.79
CA GLU A 578 -7.26 -19.77 12.89
C GLU A 578 -6.81 -19.61 11.44
N ILE A 579 -6.81 -20.69 10.67
CA ILE A 579 -6.48 -20.66 9.24
C ILE A 579 -7.70 -20.19 8.44
N ALA A 580 -7.48 -19.39 7.40
CA ALA A 580 -8.49 -19.06 6.39
C ALA A 580 -8.61 -20.23 5.38
N ASP A 581 -9.28 -21.30 5.77
CA ASP A 581 -9.31 -22.61 5.11
C ASP A 581 -9.68 -22.55 3.62
N ALA A 582 -10.74 -21.82 3.28
CA ALA A 582 -11.24 -21.71 1.91
C ALA A 582 -10.20 -21.03 1.01
N GLN A 583 -9.59 -19.96 1.49
CA GLN A 583 -8.60 -19.19 0.75
C GLN A 583 -7.28 -19.97 0.64
N LEU A 584 -6.85 -20.64 1.70
CA LEU A 584 -5.65 -21.50 1.63
C LEU A 584 -5.81 -22.59 0.58
N LYS A 585 -6.95 -23.28 0.52
CA LYS A 585 -7.22 -24.32 -0.48
C LYS A 585 -7.15 -23.76 -1.91
N SER A 586 -7.79 -22.62 -2.16
CA SER A 586 -7.76 -21.95 -3.46
C SER A 586 -6.34 -21.54 -3.88
N LEU A 587 -5.57 -20.94 -2.95
CA LEU A 587 -4.18 -20.53 -3.21
C LEU A 587 -3.26 -21.72 -3.49
N VAL A 588 -3.40 -22.81 -2.74
CA VAL A 588 -2.58 -24.03 -2.90
C VAL A 588 -2.94 -24.79 -4.19
N SER A 589 -4.17 -24.70 -4.65
CA SER A 589 -4.60 -25.26 -5.94
C SER A 589 -4.26 -24.39 -7.14
N GLY A 590 -3.68 -23.20 -6.94
CA GLY A 590 -3.36 -22.28 -8.03
C GLY A 590 -4.57 -21.67 -8.72
N GLU A 591 -5.73 -21.64 -8.05
CA GLU A 591 -6.95 -21.04 -8.61
C GLU A 591 -6.80 -19.52 -8.74
N MET A 592 -7.38 -18.97 -9.81
CA MET A 592 -7.41 -17.52 -10.01
C MET A 592 -7.99 -16.82 -8.79
N THR A 593 -7.28 -15.85 -8.26
CA THR A 593 -7.67 -15.12 -7.06
C THR A 593 -7.58 -13.62 -7.26
N THR A 594 -8.55 -12.90 -6.70
CA THR A 594 -8.56 -11.43 -6.72
C THR A 594 -7.78 -10.88 -5.55
N ALA A 595 -6.90 -9.93 -5.83
CA ALA A 595 -6.14 -9.16 -4.84
C ALA A 595 -6.23 -7.66 -5.12
N GLU A 596 -5.71 -6.85 -4.22
CA GLU A 596 -5.70 -5.40 -4.36
C GLU A 596 -4.43 -4.83 -3.74
N HIS A 597 -3.80 -3.88 -4.42
CA HIS A 597 -2.79 -3.03 -3.82
C HIS A 597 -3.44 -1.75 -3.28
N LYS A 598 -2.96 -1.24 -2.16
CA LYS A 598 -3.50 -0.03 -1.56
C LYS A 598 -3.51 1.12 -2.58
N HIS A 599 -4.67 1.72 -2.79
CA HIS A 599 -4.91 2.81 -3.76
C HIS A 599 -4.75 2.43 -5.24
N LYS A 600 -4.90 1.15 -5.58
CA LYS A 600 -4.95 0.65 -6.97
C LYS A 600 -6.23 -0.15 -7.16
N ASP A 601 -6.62 -0.34 -8.41
CA ASP A 601 -7.74 -1.20 -8.76
C ASP A 601 -7.47 -2.66 -8.39
N PRO A 602 -8.49 -3.44 -8.02
CA PRO A 602 -8.35 -4.88 -7.84
C PRO A 602 -7.82 -5.54 -9.12
N PHE A 603 -7.02 -6.58 -8.95
CA PHE A 603 -6.47 -7.37 -10.03
C PHE A 603 -6.57 -8.86 -9.74
N ASP A 604 -6.68 -9.66 -10.79
CA ASP A 604 -6.69 -11.10 -10.71
C ASP A 604 -5.32 -11.68 -11.07
N PHE A 605 -4.91 -12.74 -10.37
CA PHE A 605 -3.67 -13.44 -10.66
C PHE A 605 -3.77 -14.93 -10.32
N LEU A 606 -2.91 -15.73 -10.93
CA LEU A 606 -2.73 -17.15 -10.60
C LEU A 606 -1.61 -17.28 -9.56
N PRO A 607 -1.91 -17.70 -8.32
CA PRO A 607 -0.91 -17.92 -7.30
C PRO A 607 -0.11 -19.21 -7.59
N TYR A 608 1.19 -19.16 -7.34
CA TYR A 608 2.06 -20.35 -7.43
C TYR A 608 3.04 -20.47 -6.26
N ALA A 609 2.96 -19.59 -5.28
CA ALA A 609 3.78 -19.61 -4.09
C ALA A 609 3.55 -20.90 -3.28
N LYS A 610 4.64 -21.62 -2.94
CA LYS A 610 4.56 -22.71 -1.98
C LYS A 610 4.56 -22.15 -0.58
N HIS A 611 3.58 -22.61 0.20
CA HIS A 611 3.41 -22.13 1.57
C HIS A 611 4.18 -23.01 2.54
N TRP A 612 5.10 -22.39 3.30
CA TRP A 612 5.91 -23.01 4.33
C TRP A 612 5.57 -22.37 5.68
N PHE A 613 5.03 -23.16 6.58
CA PHE A 613 4.58 -22.70 7.88
C PHE A 613 5.35 -23.39 9.00
N GLY A 614 6.11 -22.63 9.80
CA GLY A 614 6.64 -23.08 11.07
C GLY A 614 5.62 -22.89 12.18
N THR A 615 5.49 -23.86 13.07
CA THR A 615 4.60 -23.78 14.23
C THR A 615 5.07 -24.69 15.35
N ASN A 616 4.65 -24.40 16.57
CA ASN A 616 4.84 -25.28 17.74
C ASN A 616 3.59 -26.11 18.04
N HIS A 617 2.44 -25.65 17.55
CA HIS A 617 1.13 -26.27 17.77
C HIS A 617 0.38 -26.38 16.45
N LEU A 618 -0.48 -27.38 16.32
CA LEU A 618 -1.38 -27.50 15.18
C LEU A 618 -2.36 -26.30 15.19
N PRO A 619 -2.46 -25.53 14.09
CA PRO A 619 -3.33 -24.37 14.06
C PRO A 619 -4.80 -24.78 14.01
N HIS A 620 -5.68 -23.92 14.54
CA HIS A 620 -7.11 -24.17 14.47
C HIS A 620 -7.63 -24.04 13.04
N THR A 621 -8.49 -24.97 12.65
CA THR A 621 -9.22 -24.97 11.38
C THR A 621 -10.69 -25.26 11.61
N ARG A 622 -11.55 -24.66 10.80
CA ARG A 622 -12.99 -24.97 10.77
C ARG A 622 -13.32 -26.01 9.70
N ASP A 623 -12.39 -26.30 8.83
CA ASP A 623 -12.56 -27.27 7.77
C ASP A 623 -12.04 -28.63 8.21
N PHE A 624 -12.94 -29.49 8.60
CA PHE A 624 -12.67 -30.88 8.89
C PHE A 624 -12.83 -31.81 7.66
N SER A 625 -13.01 -31.19 6.45
CA SER A 625 -13.09 -31.96 5.21
C SER A 625 -11.73 -32.50 4.83
N ASP A 626 -11.70 -33.58 4.07
CA ASP A 626 -10.49 -34.18 3.54
C ASP A 626 -9.71 -33.21 2.62
N ALA A 627 -10.39 -32.23 2.07
CA ALA A 627 -9.83 -31.29 1.11
C ALA A 627 -8.67 -30.43 1.65
N LEU A 628 -8.68 -30.04 2.93
CA LEU A 628 -7.57 -29.31 3.54
C LEU A 628 -6.42 -30.27 3.89
N PHE A 629 -6.73 -31.38 4.58
CA PHE A 629 -5.72 -32.29 5.15
C PHE A 629 -4.93 -33.03 4.09
N ARG A 630 -5.55 -33.42 2.97
CA ARG A 630 -4.82 -34.03 1.83
C ARG A 630 -3.80 -33.08 1.16
N ARG A 631 -3.97 -31.76 1.36
CA ARG A 631 -3.05 -30.74 0.86
C ARG A 631 -1.90 -30.44 1.82
N ALA A 632 -2.05 -30.80 3.07
CA ALA A 632 -1.03 -30.58 4.09
C ALA A 632 0.04 -31.69 4.05
N ILE A 633 1.30 -31.31 3.99
CA ILE A 633 2.44 -32.16 4.34
C ILE A 633 2.99 -31.64 5.66
N VAL A 634 2.78 -32.43 6.74
CA VAL A 634 3.18 -32.01 8.08
C VAL A 634 4.46 -32.76 8.46
N ILE A 635 5.54 -32.01 8.67
CA ILE A 635 6.86 -32.55 9.00
C ILE A 635 7.16 -32.25 10.46
N THR A 636 7.32 -33.30 11.28
CA THR A 636 7.64 -33.17 12.70
C THR A 636 9.14 -33.06 12.94
N PHE A 637 9.50 -32.14 13.85
CA PHE A 637 10.87 -31.89 14.31
C PHE A 637 10.94 -32.25 15.79
N ASN A 638 11.36 -33.48 16.09
CA ASN A 638 11.30 -34.05 17.43
C ASN A 638 12.58 -33.81 18.25
N ASN A 639 13.70 -33.52 17.59
CA ASN A 639 15.00 -33.32 18.24
C ASN A 639 15.16 -31.85 18.72
N LYS A 640 15.92 -31.67 19.81
CA LYS A 640 16.30 -30.36 20.35
C LYS A 640 17.79 -30.14 20.32
N PHE A 641 18.22 -28.94 19.97
CA PHE A 641 19.61 -28.51 19.90
C PHE A 641 19.86 -27.37 20.89
N GLU A 642 20.26 -27.72 22.11
CA GLU A 642 20.48 -26.75 23.21
C GLU A 642 21.90 -26.90 23.76
N GLY A 643 22.43 -25.85 24.42
CA GLY A 643 23.73 -25.86 25.06
C GLY A 643 24.88 -26.13 24.10
N ALA A 644 25.71 -27.13 24.40
CA ALA A 644 26.89 -27.49 23.59
C ALA A 644 26.54 -28.05 22.20
N ASN A 645 25.31 -28.53 22.01
CA ASN A 645 24.86 -29.10 20.73
C ASN A 645 24.32 -28.02 19.77
N ARG A 646 24.31 -26.75 20.17
CA ARG A 646 23.87 -25.64 19.34
C ARG A 646 25.02 -25.08 18.53
N ASP A 647 24.99 -25.26 17.22
CA ASP A 647 25.92 -24.60 16.28
C ASP A 647 25.38 -23.20 15.88
N VAL A 648 25.95 -22.15 16.44
CA VAL A 648 25.54 -20.76 16.17
C VAL A 648 25.88 -20.30 14.73
N HIS A 649 26.84 -20.96 14.08
CA HIS A 649 27.27 -20.69 12.70
C HIS A 649 26.66 -21.67 11.68
N LEU A 650 25.70 -22.50 12.08
CA LEU A 650 25.11 -23.50 11.22
C LEU A 650 24.53 -22.89 9.93
N LEU A 651 23.76 -21.82 10.04
CA LEU A 651 23.14 -21.19 8.89
C LEU A 651 24.18 -20.67 7.88
N ASP A 652 25.27 -20.10 8.33
CA ASP A 652 26.35 -19.60 7.45
C ASP A 652 27.06 -20.76 6.74
N LYS A 653 27.28 -21.87 7.44
CA LYS A 653 27.83 -23.11 6.84
C LYS A 653 26.92 -23.66 5.76
N LEU A 654 25.60 -23.71 6.01
CA LEU A 654 24.61 -24.18 5.04
C LEU A 654 24.50 -23.23 3.83
N LYS A 655 24.59 -21.91 4.05
CA LYS A 655 24.60 -20.94 2.96
C LYS A 655 25.82 -21.08 2.04
N ALA A 656 26.94 -21.51 2.56
CA ALA A 656 28.13 -21.80 1.75
C ALA A 656 27.94 -23.01 0.83
N GLU A 657 27.00 -23.90 1.15
CA GLU A 657 26.68 -25.13 0.37
C GLU A 657 25.45 -24.95 -0.55
N LEU A 658 24.91 -23.74 -0.75
CA LEU A 658 23.69 -23.54 -1.56
C LEU A 658 23.73 -24.19 -2.95
N PRO A 659 24.84 -24.19 -3.73
CA PRO A 659 24.90 -24.92 -5.01
C PRO A 659 24.69 -26.42 -4.86
N GLY A 660 25.26 -27.05 -3.83
CA GLY A 660 25.07 -28.45 -3.52
C GLY A 660 23.67 -28.79 -3.01
N ILE A 661 23.09 -27.87 -2.18
CA ILE A 661 21.70 -28.01 -1.72
C ILE A 661 20.73 -27.90 -2.92
N LEU A 662 21.04 -27.02 -3.89
CA LEU A 662 20.29 -26.96 -5.15
C LEU A 662 20.30 -28.31 -5.87
N ASN A 663 21.46 -28.97 -5.98
CA ASN A 663 21.54 -30.27 -6.61
C ASN A 663 20.70 -31.35 -5.89
N LEU A 664 20.73 -31.36 -4.55
CA LEU A 664 19.89 -32.26 -3.76
C LEU A 664 18.40 -31.99 -3.97
N ALA A 665 18.00 -30.74 -4.01
CA ALA A 665 16.62 -30.34 -4.26
C ALA A 665 16.18 -30.68 -5.71
N LEU A 666 17.07 -30.52 -6.69
CA LEU A 666 16.80 -30.92 -8.08
C LEU A 666 16.64 -32.47 -8.20
N ALA A 667 17.43 -33.24 -7.47
CA ALA A 667 17.23 -34.69 -7.38
C ALA A 667 15.89 -35.04 -6.71
N GLY A 668 15.47 -34.26 -5.68
CA GLY A 668 14.15 -34.39 -5.09
C GLY A 668 13.03 -34.08 -6.09
N LEU A 669 13.15 -32.96 -6.85
CA LEU A 669 12.19 -32.58 -7.87
C LEU A 669 12.12 -33.65 -9.00
N GLN A 670 13.23 -34.20 -9.38
CA GLN A 670 13.26 -35.31 -10.37
C GLN A 670 12.40 -36.48 -9.90
N ARG A 671 12.60 -36.97 -8.67
CA ARG A 671 11.77 -38.05 -8.10
C ARG A 671 10.28 -37.66 -8.09
N LEU A 672 9.98 -36.39 -7.74
CA LEU A 672 8.62 -35.88 -7.70
C LEU A 672 7.97 -35.86 -9.10
N ILE A 673 8.73 -35.52 -10.15
CA ILE A 673 8.25 -35.52 -11.54
C ILE A 673 8.01 -37.00 -11.99
N GLU A 674 8.94 -37.88 -11.70
CA GLU A 674 8.86 -39.29 -12.09
C GLU A 674 7.69 -40.02 -11.40
N ASN A 675 7.45 -39.74 -10.12
CA ASN A 675 6.40 -40.39 -9.33
C ASN A 675 5.05 -39.65 -9.41
N ASN A 676 5.03 -38.39 -9.87
CA ASN A 676 3.88 -37.51 -9.84
C ASN A 676 3.21 -37.41 -8.44
N ALA A 677 3.95 -37.68 -7.38
CA ALA A 677 3.50 -37.65 -5.99
C ALA A 677 4.70 -37.46 -5.05
N PHE A 678 4.45 -36.86 -3.90
CA PHE A 678 5.42 -36.78 -2.81
C PHE A 678 5.63 -38.19 -2.20
N THR A 679 6.84 -38.42 -1.71
CA THR A 679 7.17 -39.62 -0.90
C THR A 679 6.18 -39.70 0.28
N GLU A 680 5.60 -40.86 0.50
CA GLU A 680 4.74 -41.12 1.65
C GLU A 680 5.56 -41.19 2.94
N CYS A 681 5.21 -40.37 3.91
CA CYS A 681 5.84 -40.31 5.21
C CYS A 681 4.80 -40.68 6.28
N ALA A 682 5.05 -41.76 7.00
CA ALA A 682 4.08 -42.30 7.97
C ALA A 682 3.75 -41.31 9.10
N SER A 683 4.78 -40.67 9.67
CA SER A 683 4.57 -39.65 10.72
C SER A 683 3.78 -38.43 10.23
N SER A 684 4.00 -38.03 8.98
CA SER A 684 3.23 -36.92 8.37
C SER A 684 1.76 -37.27 8.21
N ALA A 685 1.45 -38.49 7.77
CA ALA A 685 0.09 -38.97 7.63
C ALA A 685 -0.63 -39.09 9.00
N ASP A 686 0.08 -39.55 10.03
CA ASP A 686 -0.45 -39.70 11.39
C ASP A 686 -0.78 -38.33 12.00
N ILE A 687 0.12 -37.36 11.91
CA ILE A 687 -0.13 -36.00 12.42
C ILE A 687 -1.24 -35.30 11.64
N ALA A 688 -1.31 -35.47 10.33
CA ALA A 688 -2.42 -34.90 9.53
C ALA A 688 -3.77 -35.51 9.94
N ARG A 689 -3.80 -36.82 10.29
CA ARG A 689 -4.98 -37.49 10.81
C ARG A 689 -5.35 -36.98 12.19
N GLN A 690 -4.35 -36.84 13.10
CA GLN A 690 -4.57 -36.23 14.43
C GLN A 690 -5.10 -34.82 14.30
N TRP A 691 -4.50 -33.97 13.46
CA TRP A 691 -4.96 -32.59 13.23
C TRP A 691 -6.41 -32.55 12.76
N ARG A 692 -6.79 -33.47 11.87
CA ARG A 692 -8.18 -33.59 11.41
C ARG A 692 -9.12 -33.98 12.54
N MET A 693 -8.73 -34.87 13.43
CA MET A 693 -9.53 -35.27 14.60
C MET A 693 -9.68 -34.10 15.56
N GLU A 694 -8.61 -33.37 15.86
CA GLU A 694 -8.63 -32.19 16.74
C GLU A 694 -9.49 -31.05 16.16
N ALA A 695 -9.58 -30.92 14.84
CA ALA A 695 -10.44 -29.96 14.18
C ALA A 695 -11.94 -30.30 14.24
N ASP A 696 -12.26 -31.59 14.44
CA ASP A 696 -13.62 -32.11 14.38
C ASP A 696 -14.25 -32.26 15.75
N GLN A 697 -14.89 -31.19 16.22
CA GLN A 697 -15.57 -31.16 17.51
C GLN A 697 -16.63 -32.28 17.70
N VAL A 698 -17.16 -32.87 16.60
CA VAL A 698 -18.09 -33.99 16.70
C VAL A 698 -17.36 -35.31 16.87
N ALA A 699 -16.23 -35.47 16.16
CA ALA A 699 -15.38 -36.64 16.34
C ALA A 699 -14.78 -36.68 17.75
N GLN A 700 -14.28 -35.53 18.25
CA GLN A 700 -13.83 -35.41 19.66
C GLN A 700 -14.91 -35.77 20.67
N PHE A 701 -16.12 -35.20 20.49
CA PHE A 701 -17.25 -35.54 21.37
C PHE A 701 -17.54 -37.06 21.34
N VAL A 702 -17.49 -37.68 20.16
CA VAL A 702 -17.73 -39.12 20.03
C VAL A 702 -16.62 -39.91 20.72
N ASP A 703 -15.37 -39.53 20.55
CA ASP A 703 -14.20 -40.20 21.13
C ASP A 703 -14.19 -40.10 22.67
N GLU A 704 -14.43 -38.89 23.20
CA GLU A 704 -14.35 -38.60 24.64
C GLU A 704 -15.59 -38.97 25.46
N SER A 705 -16.79 -38.92 24.83
CA SER A 705 -18.07 -38.95 25.56
C SER A 705 -19.06 -39.99 25.08
N CYS A 706 -18.68 -40.79 24.05
CA CYS A 706 -19.57 -41.79 23.49
C CYS A 706 -18.91 -43.19 23.41
N GLU A 707 -19.74 -44.22 23.44
CA GLU A 707 -19.40 -45.57 23.03
C GLU A 707 -19.84 -45.79 21.57
N THR A 708 -19.00 -46.47 20.79
CA THR A 708 -19.30 -46.81 19.41
C THR A 708 -19.36 -48.30 19.18
N GLY A 709 -20.30 -48.76 18.38
CA GLY A 709 -20.44 -50.18 18.09
C GLY A 709 -21.77 -50.54 17.40
N LEU A 710 -21.85 -51.70 16.80
CA LEU A 710 -23.04 -52.12 16.05
C LEU A 710 -24.32 -52.20 16.91
N HIS A 711 -24.18 -52.33 18.21
CA HIS A 711 -25.31 -52.39 19.16
C HIS A 711 -25.66 -51.03 19.75
N CYS A 712 -24.80 -50.03 19.56
CA CYS A 712 -25.01 -48.69 20.09
C CYS A 712 -26.10 -47.97 19.30
N ARG A 713 -26.99 -47.30 20.03
CA ARG A 713 -28.11 -46.54 19.45
C ARG A 713 -28.57 -45.47 20.42
N ALA A 714 -28.69 -44.23 19.94
CA ALA A 714 -29.19 -43.15 20.79
C ALA A 714 -30.16 -42.22 20.07
N ALA A 715 -31.01 -41.53 20.80
CA ALA A 715 -31.89 -40.52 20.27
C ALA A 715 -31.04 -39.32 19.80
N SER A 716 -31.26 -38.86 18.56
CA SER A 716 -30.54 -37.69 17.98
C SER A 716 -30.67 -36.41 18.81
N ALA A 717 -31.76 -36.27 19.59
CA ALA A 717 -31.95 -35.13 20.47
C ALA A 717 -31.05 -35.21 21.72
N ASP A 718 -30.90 -36.41 22.30
CA ASP A 718 -30.07 -36.64 23.48
C ASP A 718 -28.57 -36.49 23.13
N LEU A 719 -28.13 -37.10 22.03
CA LEU A 719 -26.77 -36.91 21.53
C LEU A 719 -26.42 -35.42 21.29
N PHE A 720 -27.34 -34.66 20.70
CA PHE A 720 -27.13 -33.25 20.48
C PHE A 720 -27.09 -32.41 21.77
N SER A 721 -27.94 -32.76 22.76
CA SER A 721 -27.90 -32.08 24.06
C SER A 721 -26.59 -32.35 24.79
N ARG A 722 -26.13 -33.61 24.80
CA ARG A 722 -24.84 -33.98 25.42
C ARG A 722 -23.65 -33.37 24.69
N TYR A 723 -23.66 -33.34 23.35
CA TYR A 723 -22.68 -32.63 22.58
C TYR A 723 -22.57 -31.15 22.96
N ARG A 724 -23.73 -30.48 23.16
CA ARG A 724 -23.71 -29.07 23.57
C ARG A 724 -23.08 -28.87 24.94
N ASN A 725 -23.42 -29.72 25.89
CA ASN A 725 -22.88 -29.67 27.25
C ASN A 725 -21.39 -29.98 27.28
N TRP A 726 -20.95 -30.97 26.51
CA TRP A 726 -19.53 -31.28 26.30
C TRP A 726 -18.80 -30.11 25.67
N ALA A 727 -19.33 -29.54 24.60
CA ALA A 727 -18.71 -28.42 23.87
C ALA A 727 -18.58 -27.16 24.75
N GLU A 728 -19.56 -26.90 25.64
CA GLU A 728 -19.49 -25.82 26.63
C GLU A 728 -18.38 -26.09 27.66
N ALA A 729 -18.33 -27.32 28.20
CA ALA A 729 -17.28 -27.72 29.14
C ALA A 729 -15.88 -27.74 28.52
N ALA A 730 -15.75 -28.13 27.26
CA ALA A 730 -14.51 -28.13 26.47
C ALA A 730 -14.13 -26.73 25.93
N GLY A 731 -14.90 -25.67 26.22
CA GLY A 731 -14.61 -24.30 25.81
C GLY A 731 -14.75 -24.05 24.30
N VAL A 732 -15.53 -24.86 23.58
CA VAL A 732 -15.76 -24.70 22.13
C VAL A 732 -16.53 -23.41 21.87
N ARG A 733 -15.87 -22.40 21.28
CA ARG A 733 -16.45 -21.06 21.08
C ARG A 733 -17.64 -21.01 20.14
N ARG A 734 -17.76 -21.94 19.18
CA ARG A 734 -18.87 -22.03 18.21
C ARG A 734 -19.31 -23.46 18.04
N THR A 735 -20.39 -23.81 18.70
CA THR A 735 -21.03 -25.14 18.58
C THR A 735 -21.81 -25.26 17.26
N LEU A 736 -21.84 -26.46 16.68
CA LEU A 736 -22.65 -26.75 15.50
C LEU A 736 -24.14 -26.67 15.85
N ASN A 737 -24.97 -26.28 14.86
CA ASN A 737 -26.40 -26.48 14.98
C ASN A 737 -26.77 -27.96 14.81
N ARG A 738 -28.01 -28.33 15.19
CA ARG A 738 -28.45 -29.71 15.18
C ARG A 738 -28.36 -30.40 13.82
N ASN A 739 -28.63 -29.68 12.75
CA ASN A 739 -28.59 -30.26 11.41
C ASN A 739 -27.13 -30.55 11.01
N ASN A 740 -26.22 -29.64 11.26
CA ASN A 740 -24.79 -29.80 10.95
C ASN A 740 -24.16 -30.90 11.83
N PHE A 741 -24.54 -30.98 13.11
CA PHE A 741 -24.14 -32.06 14.01
C PHE A 741 -24.58 -33.43 13.48
N THR A 742 -25.86 -33.60 13.11
CA THR A 742 -26.38 -34.87 12.56
C THR A 742 -25.72 -35.20 11.21
N ASN A 743 -25.52 -34.23 10.34
CA ASN A 743 -24.84 -34.44 9.08
C ASN A 743 -23.36 -34.85 9.32
N ARG A 744 -22.71 -34.32 10.35
CA ARG A 744 -21.36 -34.70 10.70
C ARG A 744 -21.28 -36.11 11.24
N LEU A 745 -22.19 -36.52 12.14
CA LEU A 745 -22.30 -37.93 12.61
C LEU A 745 -22.46 -38.89 11.41
N LYS A 746 -23.31 -38.53 10.45
CA LYS A 746 -23.47 -39.34 9.24
C LYS A 746 -22.16 -39.50 8.44
N ARG A 747 -21.37 -38.43 8.31
CA ARG A 747 -20.06 -38.47 7.65
C ARG A 747 -19.01 -39.27 8.42
N LEU A 748 -19.18 -39.39 9.73
CA LEU A 748 -18.35 -40.26 10.59
C LEU A 748 -18.75 -41.73 10.53
N GLY A 749 -19.79 -42.08 9.74
CA GLY A 749 -20.24 -43.45 9.54
C GLY A 749 -21.43 -43.85 10.44
N PHE A 750 -22.00 -42.93 11.19
CA PHE A 750 -23.18 -43.19 12.03
C PHE A 750 -24.48 -42.95 11.29
N GLU A 751 -25.34 -43.93 11.22
CA GLU A 751 -26.54 -43.87 10.37
C GLU A 751 -27.77 -43.31 11.10
N PRO A 752 -28.40 -42.25 10.52
CA PRO A 752 -29.71 -41.79 11.05
C PRO A 752 -30.81 -42.80 10.73
N GLY A 753 -31.62 -43.11 11.72
CA GLY A 753 -32.76 -44.03 11.62
C GLY A 753 -34.00 -43.52 12.36
N ARG A 754 -35.04 -44.31 12.37
CA ARG A 754 -36.27 -44.09 13.16
C ARG A 754 -36.45 -45.21 14.20
N GLY A 755 -36.71 -44.82 15.43
CA GLY A 755 -37.09 -45.72 16.51
C GLY A 755 -38.62 -45.86 16.65
N THR A 756 -39.08 -46.62 17.63
CA THR A 756 -40.49 -46.77 18.02
C THR A 756 -41.08 -45.38 18.32
N GLY A 757 -42.30 -45.12 17.84
CA GLY A 757 -42.95 -43.81 18.00
C GLY A 757 -42.44 -42.69 17.12
N GLY A 758 -41.66 -42.96 16.05
CA GLY A 758 -41.16 -41.95 15.10
C GLY A 758 -39.99 -41.12 15.58
N THR A 759 -39.36 -41.43 16.73
CA THR A 759 -38.19 -40.75 17.28
C THR A 759 -37.00 -40.90 16.32
N ARG A 760 -36.31 -39.80 16.04
CA ARG A 760 -35.06 -39.82 15.24
C ARG A 760 -33.93 -40.42 16.06
N MET A 761 -33.34 -41.51 15.59
CA MET A 761 -32.24 -42.25 16.22
C MET A 761 -30.97 -42.12 15.38
N ILE A 762 -29.83 -42.31 16.01
CA ILE A 762 -28.53 -42.50 15.34
C ILE A 762 -28.03 -43.89 15.76
N ALA A 763 -27.74 -44.74 14.77
CA ALA A 763 -27.17 -46.07 15.02
C ALA A 763 -25.63 -46.01 14.97
N GLY A 764 -24.98 -46.89 15.70
CA GLY A 764 -23.53 -47.00 15.80
C GLY A 764 -22.88 -46.20 16.92
N VAL A 765 -23.64 -45.34 17.61
CA VAL A 765 -23.11 -44.47 18.68
C VAL A 765 -24.12 -44.30 19.81
N GLN A 766 -23.65 -44.29 21.04
CA GLN A 766 -24.42 -43.94 22.25
C GLN A 766 -23.54 -43.19 23.24
N PRO A 767 -24.13 -42.32 24.08
CA PRO A 767 -23.36 -41.63 25.13
C PRO A 767 -22.82 -42.63 26.14
N GLN A 768 -21.59 -42.42 26.63
CA GLN A 768 -21.05 -43.19 27.77
C GLN A 768 -21.93 -42.95 29.01
N MET A 769 -22.27 -44.03 29.69
CA MET A 769 -22.95 -43.94 30.98
C MET A 769 -21.94 -43.57 32.06
N GLY A 770 -21.92 -42.31 32.49
CA GLY A 770 -21.12 -41.90 33.63
C GLY A 770 -21.62 -42.59 34.93
N PRO A 771 -20.76 -42.80 35.94
CA PRO A 771 -21.18 -43.35 37.22
C PRO A 771 -22.08 -42.32 37.90
N GLY A 772 -23.40 -42.43 37.71
CA GLY A 772 -24.36 -41.57 38.44
C GLY A 772 -25.73 -41.31 37.82
N TYR A 773 -26.04 -41.79 36.63
CA TYR A 773 -27.40 -41.65 36.08
C TYR A 773 -28.05 -43.04 35.99
N GLY A 774 -28.90 -43.33 37.01
CA GLY A 774 -29.74 -44.50 37.04
C GLY A 774 -30.65 -44.61 35.82
N ALA A 775 -30.84 -45.81 35.33
CA ALA A 775 -31.71 -46.16 34.23
C ALA A 775 -33.12 -45.53 34.46
N SER A 776 -33.52 -44.63 33.55
CA SER A 776 -34.92 -44.28 33.40
C SER A 776 -35.63 -45.54 32.90
N THR A 777 -36.36 -46.19 33.85
CA THR A 777 -37.27 -47.26 33.56
C THR A 777 -38.39 -46.79 32.63
N TYR A 778 -38.20 -47.04 31.33
CA TYR A 778 -39.29 -47.16 30.39
C TYR A 778 -39.12 -48.52 29.73
N ASP A 779 -39.69 -49.51 30.40
CA ASP A 779 -40.51 -50.58 29.83
C ASP A 779 -40.81 -51.70 30.86
N THR A 780 -41.95 -51.71 31.37
CA THR A 780 -42.68 -52.94 31.68
C THR A 780 -44.10 -52.54 32.08
N ALA A 781 -44.99 -52.42 31.10
CA ALA A 781 -46.42 -52.74 31.27
C ALA A 781 -47.10 -52.82 29.91
N ARG A 782 -47.26 -54.04 29.49
CA ARG A 782 -48.44 -54.66 28.92
C ARG A 782 -48.11 -55.84 28.05
N GLY A 783 -48.52 -56.91 28.47
CA GLY A 783 -48.78 -58.25 28.24
C GLY A 783 -49.27 -58.68 26.87
#